data_25145dfda949ee2d529d7cbb8ee7e5f9
#
_entry.id   25145dfda949ee2d529d7cbb8ee7e5f9
#
_cell.length_a   1.000
_cell.length_b   1.000
_cell.length_c   1.000
_cell.angle_alpha   90.00
_cell.angle_beta   90.00
_cell.angle_gamma   90.00
#
_symmetry.space_group_name_H-M   'P 1'
#
loop_
_entity.id
_entity.type
_entity.pdbx_description
1 polymer ?
#
loop_
_entity_poly.entity_id
_entity_poly.type
_entity_poly.pdbx_seq_one_letter_code
_entity_poly.pdbx_strand_id
1 'polypeptide(L)'
;MTKLKPSLLFAGLLVVLTCCTEESNEQSQSNTDSQWHHHGADHSSSKYAALDQINADNFEQLEIAWRWESADKRIPDSMLYPTGDYRATPLLVNNVMYTNTNHGQVVALDPTTGEELWLFDPESYKLGPPNFSPVQTRGIEYWTDGEVERIFLATLGKQLVSIDIHTGQPDPDFGNNGFIDLTQNLGRLEFEMRNITHGAPPIAVGNTLIVGSKIFDYIMSNRSPPGHVRAYDTRTGELKWRFNTIPQPGEDYNETWEEDSWQTAGNTNVWTYMAADDELGLVYLPTSTPTNDYWGGKRLGENVYAESIICLDAETGERVWHFQTVHHGLWDYDIASAPNLIDIIVDGRPIKAVAQVSKTGFTYVFDRVTGEPVWPIEERSVPPSTVPGERAHPTQPIPTWPLPFERIGATEEDLVDFTPEIREEALEIAKNFVLGDIFTPPIVQGHDGKTSTYVVPGAGGGANFPGASMDPETQTLYIQSVTRPIGMALVEPPDGTSDWPYVIQYTRTAGPRGLPLVKPPYRRITAIDLNSGEHVWQIPFGKGPTDHPDIADLDLGPLGTGFNDVVAEGGILITKTLLISYLAAKDEIGPEETGSILVAHDKATGELIGEVNVALRLHGPIMSYQIQNKQYIAIAGGGRNNDAELLSFALPGTTGN
;
A
#
# COMPACT_ATOMS: atom_id res chain seq x y z
N MET A 1 -70.79 -56.89 -16.71
CA MET A 1 -71.47 -57.54 -15.60
C MET A 1 -70.73 -57.24 -14.32
N THR A 2 -71.48 -56.72 -13.36
CA THR A 2 -71.33 -56.68 -11.89
C THR A 2 -70.12 -55.90 -11.31
N LYS A 3 -70.34 -54.72 -10.91
CA LYS A 3 -70.43 -54.02 -9.60
C LYS A 3 -69.78 -54.73 -8.43
N LEU A 4 -68.90 -53.98 -7.69
CA LEU A 4 -69.08 -53.72 -6.23
C LEU A 4 -68.06 -52.71 -5.73
N LYS A 5 -68.55 -51.65 -5.11
CA LYS A 5 -67.84 -50.81 -4.10
C LYS A 5 -67.92 -51.58 -2.76
N PRO A 6 -67.02 -51.36 -1.74
CA PRO A 6 -67.22 -50.27 -0.84
C PRO A 6 -65.99 -49.71 -0.04
N SER A 7 -66.31 -48.63 0.60
CA SER A 7 -66.01 -48.19 1.98
C SER A 7 -64.67 -47.53 2.32
N LEU A 8 -64.82 -46.27 2.67
CA LEU A 8 -63.93 -45.41 3.45
C LEU A 8 -63.57 -46.00 4.82
N LEU A 9 -62.29 -45.81 5.19
CA LEU A 9 -61.86 -45.68 6.59
C LEU A 9 -60.97 -44.47 6.73
N PHE A 10 -61.43 -43.49 7.51
CA PHE A 10 -60.67 -42.33 7.99
C PHE A 10 -59.70 -42.80 9.06
N ALA A 11 -58.39 -42.55 8.89
CA ALA A 11 -57.44 -42.58 9.96
C ALA A 11 -56.79 -41.18 10.03
N GLY A 12 -57.13 -40.45 11.11
CA GLY A 12 -56.55 -39.13 11.37
C GLY A 12 -55.08 -39.27 11.74
N LEU A 13 -54.23 -38.57 11.02
CA LEU A 13 -52.83 -38.40 11.35
C LEU A 13 -52.64 -37.06 12.07
N LEU A 14 -52.34 -37.13 13.36
CA LEU A 14 -51.98 -35.97 14.19
C LEU A 14 -50.58 -35.52 13.77
N VAL A 15 -50.47 -34.38 13.09
CA VAL A 15 -49.19 -33.75 12.81
C VAL A 15 -48.82 -32.95 14.04
N VAL A 16 -47.82 -33.42 14.80
CA VAL A 16 -47.13 -32.64 15.83
C VAL A 16 -46.11 -31.75 15.09
N LEU A 17 -46.40 -30.46 14.98
CA LEU A 17 -45.44 -29.42 14.61
C LEU A 17 -44.42 -29.27 15.75
N THR A 18 -43.27 -29.89 15.61
CA THR A 18 -42.09 -29.51 16.37
C THR A 18 -41.52 -28.22 15.77
N CYS A 19 -41.72 -27.12 16.46
CA CYS A 19 -41.05 -25.86 16.22
C CYS A 19 -39.57 -26.06 16.63
N CYS A 20 -38.67 -26.30 15.69
CA CYS A 20 -37.26 -26.15 15.90
C CYS A 20 -36.96 -24.65 15.80
N THR A 21 -36.68 -24.05 16.92
CA THR A 21 -36.10 -22.70 17.00
C THR A 21 -34.73 -22.72 16.36
N GLU A 22 -34.58 -21.99 15.23
CA GLU A 22 -33.31 -21.56 14.71
C GLU A 22 -32.78 -20.44 15.62
N GLU A 23 -32.10 -20.80 16.69
CA GLU A 23 -31.33 -19.86 17.53
C GLU A 23 -29.88 -20.30 17.62
N SER A 24 -29.16 -20.43 16.49
CA SER A 24 -27.74 -20.76 16.58
C SER A 24 -26.86 -20.18 15.45
N ASN A 25 -27.39 -19.29 14.61
CA ASN A 25 -26.56 -18.69 13.54
C ASN A 25 -26.29 -17.18 13.65
N GLU A 26 -26.94 -16.44 14.56
CA GLU A 26 -26.66 -15.00 14.71
C GLU A 26 -25.48 -14.70 15.64
N GLN A 27 -25.05 -15.62 16.50
CA GLN A 27 -23.91 -15.39 17.41
C GLN A 27 -22.53 -15.66 16.77
N SER A 28 -22.44 -16.41 15.68
CA SER A 28 -21.17 -16.66 15.00
C SER A 28 -20.82 -15.55 13.97
N GLN A 29 -21.81 -14.88 13.38
CA GLN A 29 -21.57 -13.77 12.46
C GLN A 29 -21.13 -12.48 13.18
N SER A 30 -21.64 -12.20 14.38
CA SER A 30 -21.27 -11.00 15.12
C SER A 30 -19.83 -10.99 15.68
N ASN A 31 -19.20 -12.16 15.81
CA ASN A 31 -17.82 -12.24 16.30
C ASN A 31 -16.76 -12.15 15.17
N THR A 32 -17.12 -12.45 13.93
CA THR A 32 -16.18 -12.37 12.79
C THR A 32 -15.99 -10.96 12.28
N ASP A 33 -17.00 -10.10 12.36
CA ASP A 33 -16.96 -8.71 11.88
C ASP A 33 -16.07 -7.77 12.73
N SER A 34 -15.60 -8.23 13.89
CA SER A 34 -14.74 -7.45 14.79
C SER A 34 -13.27 -7.88 14.77
N GLN A 35 -12.91 -8.91 14.00
CA GLN A 35 -11.56 -9.41 13.85
C GLN A 35 -10.81 -8.63 12.74
N TRP A 36 -9.47 -8.68 12.79
CA TRP A 36 -8.60 -8.05 11.82
C TRP A 36 -7.45 -9.01 11.49
N HIS A 37 -7.71 -9.96 10.58
CA HIS A 37 -6.83 -11.10 10.35
C HIS A 37 -5.64 -10.78 9.45
N HIS A 38 -5.74 -9.73 8.63
CA HIS A 38 -4.72 -9.33 7.66
C HIS A 38 -4.44 -7.84 7.75
N HIS A 39 -3.35 -7.37 7.17
CA HIS A 39 -2.95 -5.96 7.20
C HIS A 39 -4.03 -4.98 6.71
N GLY A 40 -4.88 -5.41 5.78
CA GLY A 40 -5.98 -4.62 5.21
C GLY A 40 -7.36 -5.03 5.72
N ALA A 41 -7.48 -5.57 6.92
CA ALA A 41 -8.64 -6.24 7.53
C ALA A 41 -8.83 -7.67 6.98
N ASP A 42 -8.80 -7.82 5.68
CA ASP A 42 -9.00 -9.05 4.92
C ASP A 42 -8.00 -9.14 3.74
N HIS A 43 -7.97 -10.26 3.05
CA HIS A 43 -7.14 -10.45 1.86
C HIS A 43 -7.54 -9.56 0.67
N SER A 44 -8.77 -9.00 0.69
CA SER A 44 -9.23 -8.03 -0.31
C SER A 44 -8.67 -6.62 -0.09
N SER A 45 -7.95 -6.40 1.02
CA SER A 45 -7.39 -5.10 1.43
C SER A 45 -8.46 -4.01 1.56
N SER A 46 -9.62 -4.36 2.16
CA SER A 46 -10.76 -3.45 2.28
C SER A 46 -10.48 -2.26 3.19
N LYS A 47 -9.75 -2.47 4.29
CA LYS A 47 -9.56 -1.51 5.38
C LYS A 47 -10.91 -0.97 5.88
N TYR A 48 -11.89 -1.86 5.93
CA TYR A 48 -13.26 -1.60 6.36
C TYR A 48 -13.56 -2.31 7.68
N ALA A 49 -14.19 -1.59 8.59
CA ALA A 49 -14.74 -2.14 9.84
C ALA A 49 -16.24 -1.86 9.90
N ALA A 50 -17.07 -2.89 9.92
CA ALA A 50 -18.53 -2.79 10.04
C ALA A 50 -18.98 -2.34 11.44
N LEU A 51 -18.35 -1.32 12.01
CA LEU A 51 -18.56 -0.76 13.35
C LEU A 51 -19.03 0.67 13.27
N ASP A 52 -19.87 1.10 14.24
CA ASP A 52 -20.46 2.44 14.32
C ASP A 52 -20.64 2.98 15.75
N GLN A 53 -20.06 2.33 16.77
CA GLN A 53 -20.08 2.88 18.13
C GLN A 53 -19.34 4.23 18.19
N ILE A 54 -18.22 4.32 17.45
CA ILE A 54 -17.54 5.60 17.16
C ILE A 54 -18.16 6.15 15.89
N ASN A 55 -18.79 7.32 15.98
CA ASN A 55 -19.58 7.95 14.92
C ASN A 55 -19.51 9.49 14.99
N ALA A 56 -20.28 10.19 14.15
CA ALA A 56 -20.27 11.65 14.07
C ALA A 56 -20.60 12.37 15.38
N ASP A 57 -21.40 11.78 16.26
CA ASP A 57 -21.83 12.43 17.49
C ASP A 57 -20.77 12.38 18.62
N ASN A 58 -19.75 11.51 18.48
CA ASN A 58 -18.83 11.21 19.58
C ASN A 58 -17.36 11.11 19.20
N PHE A 59 -16.99 11.25 17.94
CA PHE A 59 -15.60 11.09 17.46
C PHE A 59 -14.61 11.98 18.22
N GLU A 60 -14.96 13.24 18.49
CA GLU A 60 -14.10 14.19 19.21
C GLU A 60 -13.90 13.83 20.69
N GLN A 61 -14.67 12.86 21.22
CA GLN A 61 -14.55 12.37 22.60
C GLN A 61 -13.54 11.24 22.73
N LEU A 62 -12.89 10.82 21.64
CA LEU A 62 -11.88 9.77 21.67
C LEU A 62 -10.70 10.12 22.57
N GLU A 63 -10.34 9.16 23.41
CA GLU A 63 -9.18 9.25 24.30
C GLU A 63 -8.27 8.05 24.06
N ILE A 64 -6.97 8.19 24.40
CA ILE A 64 -6.03 7.08 24.37
C ILE A 64 -6.43 6.09 25.46
N ALA A 65 -6.91 4.91 25.07
CA ALA A 65 -7.27 3.83 25.97
C ALA A 65 -6.01 3.15 26.55
N TRP A 66 -5.01 2.92 25.71
CA TRP A 66 -3.71 2.36 26.11
C TRP A 66 -2.61 2.72 25.11
N ARG A 67 -1.35 2.55 25.55
CA ARG A 67 -0.12 2.69 24.76
C ARG A 67 0.76 1.47 24.98
N TRP A 68 1.42 1.05 23.92
CA TRP A 68 2.50 0.08 24.01
C TRP A 68 3.75 0.69 23.35
N GLU A 69 4.86 0.71 24.09
CA GLU A 69 6.17 1.14 23.59
C GLU A 69 6.89 -0.02 22.92
N SER A 70 7.45 0.21 21.73
CA SER A 70 8.14 -0.83 20.97
C SER A 70 9.24 -1.53 21.77
N ALA A 71 9.26 -2.86 21.65
CA ALA A 71 10.29 -3.70 22.25
C ALA A 71 11.69 -3.50 21.63
N ASP A 72 11.81 -2.77 20.53
CA ASP A 72 13.11 -2.38 19.95
C ASP A 72 14.01 -1.68 20.99
N LYS A 73 13.44 -0.97 21.95
CA LYS A 73 14.17 -0.35 23.07
C LYS A 73 14.95 -1.34 23.95
N ARG A 74 14.66 -2.64 23.84
CA ARG A 74 15.36 -3.71 24.59
C ARG A 74 16.58 -4.25 23.86
N ILE A 75 16.74 -3.92 22.57
CA ILE A 75 17.90 -4.29 21.78
C ILE A 75 19.08 -3.42 22.22
N PRO A 76 20.27 -4.01 22.46
CA PRO A 76 21.43 -3.23 22.83
C PRO A 76 21.78 -2.13 21.80
N ASP A 77 22.08 -0.91 22.26
CA ASP A 77 22.37 0.25 21.39
C ASP A 77 23.43 -0.03 20.30
N SER A 78 24.42 -0.88 20.62
CA SER A 78 25.46 -1.28 19.67
C SER A 78 24.98 -2.14 18.52
N MET A 79 23.74 -2.66 18.57
CA MET A 79 23.11 -3.51 17.58
C MET A 79 21.93 -2.84 16.91
N LEU A 80 21.50 -1.68 17.41
CA LEU A 80 20.38 -0.92 16.81
C LEU A 80 20.82 -0.28 15.50
N TYR A 81 19.99 -0.42 14.48
CA TYR A 81 20.09 0.35 13.26
C TYR A 81 19.14 1.56 13.33
N PRO A 82 19.43 2.66 12.61
CA PRO A 82 18.46 3.74 12.50
C PRO A 82 17.12 3.21 11.98
N THR A 83 16.07 3.42 12.78
CA THR A 83 14.71 3.05 12.41
C THR A 83 14.02 4.15 11.62
N GLY A 84 13.18 3.77 10.67
CA GLY A 84 12.22 4.64 10.02
C GLY A 84 10.94 4.80 10.84
N ASP A 85 9.95 5.40 10.22
CA ASP A 85 8.64 5.55 10.81
C ASP A 85 8.02 4.18 11.11
N TYR A 86 7.36 4.03 12.26
CA TYR A 86 6.71 2.77 12.62
C TYR A 86 5.38 2.65 11.89
N ARG A 87 5.30 1.68 10.98
CA ARG A 87 4.20 1.53 10.00
C ARG A 87 3.53 0.16 10.01
N ALA A 88 3.72 -0.62 11.07
CA ALA A 88 3.09 -1.91 11.20
C ALA A 88 1.58 -1.76 11.40
N THR A 89 0.79 -2.55 10.66
CA THR A 89 -0.62 -2.75 10.99
C THR A 89 -0.71 -3.94 11.94
N PRO A 90 -1.28 -3.79 13.15
CA PRO A 90 -1.50 -4.94 14.02
C PRO A 90 -2.62 -5.83 13.47
N LEU A 91 -2.61 -7.09 13.89
CA LEU A 91 -3.69 -8.04 13.64
C LEU A 91 -4.48 -8.27 14.93
N LEU A 92 -5.76 -8.56 14.83
CA LEU A 92 -6.59 -9.03 15.94
C LEU A 92 -7.13 -10.41 15.59
N VAL A 93 -6.64 -11.43 16.29
CA VAL A 93 -7.03 -12.82 16.09
C VAL A 93 -7.39 -13.44 17.45
N ASN A 94 -8.54 -14.05 17.56
CA ASN A 94 -9.01 -14.74 18.79
C ASN A 94 -8.90 -13.85 20.05
N ASN A 95 -9.23 -12.56 19.92
CA ASN A 95 -9.14 -11.56 21.00
C ASN A 95 -7.72 -11.31 21.54
N VAL A 96 -6.69 -11.57 20.77
CA VAL A 96 -5.30 -11.21 21.03
C VAL A 96 -4.81 -10.31 19.89
N MET A 97 -4.12 -9.23 20.24
CA MET A 97 -3.51 -8.34 19.25
C MET A 97 -2.07 -8.73 18.99
N TYR A 98 -1.70 -8.83 17.73
CA TYR A 98 -0.35 -9.16 17.29
C TYR A 98 0.23 -8.03 16.45
N THR A 99 1.48 -7.68 16.71
CA THR A 99 2.21 -6.69 15.91
C THR A 99 3.70 -7.04 15.84
N ASN A 100 4.43 -6.32 14.99
CA ASN A 100 5.88 -6.47 14.91
C ASN A 100 6.57 -5.11 15.11
N THR A 101 7.83 -5.13 15.52
CA THR A 101 8.69 -3.93 15.64
C THR A 101 9.43 -3.64 14.33
N ASN A 102 10.08 -2.46 14.24
CA ASN A 102 10.90 -2.11 13.07
C ASN A 102 12.11 -3.05 12.87
N HIS A 103 12.64 -3.65 13.94
CA HIS A 103 13.72 -4.64 13.86
C HIS A 103 13.22 -6.08 13.68
N GLY A 104 11.89 -6.29 13.61
CA GLY A 104 11.29 -7.58 13.30
C GLY A 104 11.05 -8.49 14.51
N GLN A 105 10.98 -7.94 15.73
CA GLN A 105 10.41 -8.68 16.85
C GLN A 105 8.90 -8.80 16.68
N VAL A 106 8.27 -9.89 17.15
CA VAL A 106 6.82 -10.09 17.12
C VAL A 106 6.31 -10.12 18.55
N VAL A 107 5.20 -9.43 18.80
CA VAL A 107 4.60 -9.33 20.13
C VAL A 107 3.11 -9.64 20.09
N ALA A 108 2.62 -10.34 21.11
CA ALA A 108 1.20 -10.48 21.40
C ALA A 108 0.82 -9.57 22.56
N LEU A 109 -0.28 -8.85 22.41
CA LEU A 109 -0.78 -7.89 23.39
C LEU A 109 -2.23 -8.21 23.77
N ASP A 110 -2.59 -7.92 25.01
CA ASP A 110 -3.99 -7.78 25.40
C ASP A 110 -4.59 -6.55 24.68
N PRO A 111 -5.62 -6.71 23.86
CA PRO A 111 -6.16 -5.62 23.04
C PRO A 111 -6.94 -4.56 23.86
N THR A 112 -7.21 -4.82 25.15
CA THR A 112 -7.93 -3.88 26.03
C THR A 112 -7.00 -3.04 26.90
N THR A 113 -5.78 -3.53 27.16
CA THR A 113 -4.82 -2.91 28.09
C THR A 113 -3.48 -2.56 27.45
N GLY A 114 -3.13 -3.21 26.32
CA GLY A 114 -1.81 -3.10 25.72
C GLY A 114 -0.72 -3.88 26.48
N GLU A 115 -1.06 -4.71 27.46
CA GLU A 115 -0.10 -5.56 28.18
C GLU A 115 0.48 -6.65 27.27
N GLU A 116 1.80 -6.88 27.36
CA GLU A 116 2.48 -7.93 26.60
C GLU A 116 2.12 -9.32 27.16
N LEU A 117 1.61 -10.18 26.31
CA LEU A 117 1.36 -11.58 26.62
C LEU A 117 2.58 -12.44 26.34
N TRP A 118 3.24 -12.20 25.22
CA TRP A 118 4.53 -12.79 24.86
C TRP A 118 5.26 -11.91 23.84
N LEU A 119 6.58 -12.08 23.78
CA LEU A 119 7.48 -11.45 22.83
C LEU A 119 8.38 -12.52 22.20
N PHE A 120 8.49 -12.53 20.89
CA PHE A 120 9.44 -13.32 20.13
C PHE A 120 10.46 -12.42 19.43
N ASP A 121 11.74 -12.69 19.62
CA ASP A 121 12.85 -11.97 18.98
C ASP A 121 13.62 -12.95 18.07
N PRO A 122 13.51 -12.83 16.73
CA PRO A 122 14.29 -13.66 15.81
C PRO A 122 15.76 -13.25 15.74
N GLU A 123 16.14 -12.18 16.45
CA GLU A 123 17.50 -11.62 16.46
C GLU A 123 18.06 -11.29 15.07
N SER A 124 17.17 -10.98 14.12
CA SER A 124 17.52 -10.74 12.72
C SER A 124 18.50 -9.57 12.53
N TYR A 125 18.55 -8.63 13.45
CA TYR A 125 19.51 -7.52 13.51
C TYR A 125 20.95 -7.99 13.68
N LYS A 126 21.20 -9.18 14.23
CA LYS A 126 22.54 -9.77 14.35
C LYS A 126 23.14 -10.19 13.02
N LEU A 127 22.33 -10.35 11.99
CA LEU A 127 22.77 -10.74 10.64
C LEU A 127 23.35 -9.57 9.83
N GLY A 128 23.40 -8.40 10.41
CA GLY A 128 23.96 -7.18 9.83
C GLY A 128 22.93 -6.31 9.13
N PRO A 129 23.20 -5.00 8.98
CA PRO A 129 22.26 -4.07 8.38
C PRO A 129 22.11 -4.33 6.88
N PRO A 130 20.88 -4.21 6.33
CA PRO A 130 20.71 -4.09 4.89
C PRO A 130 21.26 -2.73 4.40
N ASN A 131 21.39 -2.53 3.09
CA ASN A 131 21.72 -1.22 2.52
C ASN A 131 20.58 -0.19 2.67
N PHE A 132 19.40 -0.66 3.08
CA PHE A 132 18.27 0.20 3.43
C PHE A 132 18.46 0.81 4.81
N SER A 133 18.60 2.11 4.88
CA SER A 133 18.57 2.87 6.14
C SER A 133 17.69 4.10 5.91
N PRO A 134 16.72 4.35 6.76
CA PRO A 134 16.36 3.65 8.01
C PRO A 134 15.60 2.32 7.78
N VAL A 135 15.73 1.38 8.72
CA VAL A 135 15.04 0.07 8.66
C VAL A 135 13.58 0.18 9.07
N GLN A 136 12.73 -0.66 8.44
CA GLN A 136 11.29 -0.57 8.57
C GLN A 136 10.62 -1.88 8.17
N THR A 137 9.73 -2.39 9.00
CA THR A 137 8.83 -3.51 8.66
C THR A 137 7.38 -3.06 8.78
N ARG A 138 6.47 -3.68 7.98
CA ARG A 138 5.10 -3.19 7.80
C ARG A 138 4.02 -4.11 8.33
N GLY A 139 4.36 -5.31 8.76
CA GLY A 139 3.34 -6.23 9.28
C GLY A 139 3.79 -7.68 9.31
N ILE A 140 2.87 -8.49 9.72
CA ILE A 140 2.92 -9.94 9.87
C ILE A 140 1.70 -10.54 9.19
N GLU A 141 1.72 -11.84 8.94
CA GLU A 141 0.62 -12.59 8.35
C GLU A 141 0.12 -13.67 9.29
N TYR A 142 -1.19 -13.80 9.43
CA TYR A 142 -1.85 -14.88 10.17
C TYR A 142 -2.33 -15.98 9.22
N TRP A 143 -2.23 -17.21 9.65
CA TRP A 143 -2.74 -18.36 8.91
C TRP A 143 -3.23 -19.45 9.84
N THR A 144 -4.28 -20.15 9.43
CA THR A 144 -4.78 -21.37 10.07
C THR A 144 -5.39 -22.32 9.04
N ASP A 145 -5.30 -23.61 9.32
CA ASP A 145 -6.06 -24.66 8.62
C ASP A 145 -7.13 -25.31 9.54
N GLY A 146 -7.41 -24.67 10.69
CA GLY A 146 -8.35 -25.13 11.70
C GLY A 146 -7.76 -26.08 12.73
N GLU A 147 -6.53 -26.58 12.54
CA GLU A 147 -5.79 -27.40 13.51
C GLU A 147 -4.59 -26.68 14.09
N VAL A 148 -3.91 -25.92 13.25
CA VAL A 148 -2.70 -25.15 13.58
C VAL A 148 -2.97 -23.69 13.30
N GLU A 149 -2.45 -22.81 14.14
CA GLU A 149 -2.53 -21.36 13.98
C GLU A 149 -1.12 -20.75 14.05
N ARG A 150 -0.75 -19.94 13.07
CA ARG A 150 0.59 -19.40 12.90
C ARG A 150 0.60 -17.93 12.56
N ILE A 151 1.69 -17.26 12.95
CA ILE A 151 2.09 -15.95 12.45
C ILE A 151 3.37 -16.11 11.64
N PHE A 152 3.38 -15.50 10.46
CA PHE A 152 4.54 -15.45 9.60
C PHE A 152 5.13 -14.05 9.54
N LEU A 153 6.46 -13.97 9.57
CA LEU A 153 7.23 -12.75 9.41
C LEU A 153 8.37 -12.95 8.42
N ALA A 154 8.46 -12.09 7.42
CA ALA A 154 9.65 -11.96 6.57
C ALA A 154 10.57 -10.86 7.15
N THR A 155 11.76 -11.23 7.61
CA THR A 155 12.64 -10.34 8.38
C THR A 155 13.61 -9.53 7.50
N LEU A 156 14.09 -8.41 8.04
CA LEU A 156 15.18 -7.64 7.43
C LEU A 156 16.45 -8.47 7.25
N GLY A 157 16.68 -9.47 8.10
CA GLY A 157 17.79 -10.43 8.03
C GLY A 157 17.60 -11.52 6.95
N LYS A 158 16.59 -11.41 6.09
CA LYS A 158 16.31 -12.38 5.02
C LYS A 158 15.94 -13.77 5.53
N GLN A 159 15.17 -13.82 6.59
CA GLN A 159 14.58 -15.05 7.12
C GLN A 159 13.05 -14.97 7.00
N LEU A 160 12.41 -16.06 6.65
CA LEU A 160 10.97 -16.24 6.82
C LEU A 160 10.78 -17.09 8.09
N VAL A 161 9.98 -16.57 9.01
CA VAL A 161 9.78 -17.17 10.33
C VAL A 161 8.33 -17.57 10.48
N SER A 162 8.09 -18.78 11.01
CA SER A 162 6.80 -19.28 11.45
C SER A 162 6.76 -19.36 12.97
N ILE A 163 5.75 -18.75 13.57
CA ILE A 163 5.57 -18.64 15.02
C ILE A 163 4.21 -19.24 15.38
N ASP A 164 4.21 -20.17 16.35
CA ASP A 164 2.98 -20.66 16.95
C ASP A 164 2.30 -19.53 17.74
N ILE A 165 1.05 -19.22 17.39
CA ILE A 165 0.33 -18.05 17.89
C ILE A 165 0.07 -18.10 19.40
N HIS A 166 -0.08 -19.32 19.97
CA HIS A 166 -0.42 -19.53 21.38
C HIS A 166 0.81 -19.42 22.30
N THR A 167 1.96 -19.86 21.79
CA THR A 167 3.18 -19.97 22.60
C THR A 167 4.18 -18.87 22.34
N GLY A 168 4.09 -18.20 21.19
CA GLY A 168 5.09 -17.22 20.72
C GLY A 168 6.43 -17.86 20.38
N GLN A 169 6.47 -19.20 20.17
CA GLN A 169 7.71 -19.91 19.84
C GLN A 169 7.76 -20.27 18.36
N PRO A 170 8.97 -20.36 17.78
CA PRO A 170 9.12 -20.86 16.41
C PRO A 170 8.55 -22.27 16.27
N ASP A 171 7.84 -22.49 15.17
CA ASP A 171 7.27 -23.81 14.87
C ASP A 171 8.37 -24.79 14.41
N PRO A 172 8.62 -25.87 15.15
CA PRO A 172 9.71 -26.82 14.84
C PRO A 172 9.49 -27.58 13.51
N ASP A 173 8.24 -27.69 13.04
CA ASP A 173 7.90 -28.43 11.83
C ASP A 173 8.01 -27.56 10.55
N PHE A 174 8.26 -26.27 10.69
CA PHE A 174 8.41 -25.34 9.58
C PHE A 174 9.90 -25.10 9.27
N GLY A 175 10.34 -25.46 8.05
CA GLY A 175 11.70 -25.23 7.57
C GLY A 175 12.78 -25.82 8.49
N ASN A 176 13.70 -24.99 8.94
CA ASN A 176 14.71 -25.38 9.94
C ASN A 176 14.32 -24.81 11.32
N ASN A 177 13.55 -25.57 12.10
CA ASN A 177 13.05 -25.16 13.42
C ASN A 177 12.36 -23.78 13.42
N GLY A 178 11.44 -23.55 12.51
CA GLY A 178 10.66 -22.31 12.40
C GLY A 178 11.23 -21.29 11.43
N PHE A 179 12.36 -21.58 10.76
CA PHE A 179 13.05 -20.61 9.91
C PHE A 179 13.34 -21.12 8.50
N ILE A 180 13.20 -20.26 7.51
CA ILE A 180 13.66 -20.46 6.13
C ILE A 180 14.64 -19.34 5.78
N ASP A 181 15.77 -19.71 5.15
CA ASP A 181 16.75 -18.78 4.61
C ASP A 181 16.28 -18.24 3.24
N LEU A 182 15.84 -16.98 3.21
CA LEU A 182 15.37 -16.30 2.00
C LEU A 182 16.51 -15.84 1.08
N THR A 183 17.78 -16.10 1.40
CA THR A 183 18.89 -15.89 0.47
C THR A 183 18.98 -17.03 -0.57
N GLN A 184 18.28 -18.13 -0.35
CA GLN A 184 18.22 -19.27 -1.26
C GLN A 184 17.19 -19.03 -2.37
N ASN A 185 17.37 -19.72 -3.48
CA ASN A 185 16.42 -19.75 -4.62
C ASN A 185 16.12 -18.39 -5.27
N LEU A 186 17.07 -17.44 -5.20
CA LEU A 186 16.95 -16.11 -5.81
C LEU A 186 17.14 -16.11 -7.34
N GLY A 187 17.44 -17.25 -7.94
CA GLY A 187 17.70 -17.38 -9.38
C GLY A 187 19.16 -17.12 -9.72
N ARG A 188 19.71 -15.95 -9.42
CA ARG A 188 21.13 -15.61 -9.56
C ARG A 188 21.67 -15.02 -8.25
N LEU A 189 22.99 -15.01 -8.08
CA LEU A 189 23.65 -14.54 -6.84
C LEU A 189 24.78 -13.54 -7.13
N GLU A 190 24.92 -13.05 -8.35
CA GLU A 190 26.00 -12.14 -8.76
C GLU A 190 25.66 -10.68 -8.47
N PHE A 191 25.22 -10.38 -7.22
CA PHE A 191 24.88 -9.05 -6.72
C PHE A 191 25.26 -8.91 -5.24
N GLU A 192 25.25 -7.68 -4.72
CA GLU A 192 25.49 -7.45 -3.30
C GLU A 192 24.24 -7.86 -2.48
N MET A 193 24.38 -8.89 -1.64
CA MET A 193 23.28 -9.47 -0.84
C MET A 193 22.64 -8.46 0.12
N ARG A 194 23.31 -7.37 0.46
CA ARG A 194 22.75 -6.29 1.30
C ARG A 194 21.71 -5.43 0.55
N ASN A 195 21.66 -5.53 -0.77
CA ASN A 195 20.69 -4.80 -1.60
C ASN A 195 19.30 -5.45 -1.63
N ILE A 196 19.14 -6.65 -1.06
CA ILE A 196 17.83 -7.30 -0.92
C ILE A 196 17.49 -7.49 0.56
N THR A 197 16.24 -7.26 0.91
CA THR A 197 15.67 -7.47 2.25
C THR A 197 14.16 -7.73 2.14
N HIS A 198 13.48 -7.79 3.28
CA HIS A 198 12.03 -7.96 3.35
C HIS A 198 11.47 -6.95 4.35
N GLY A 199 10.33 -6.40 4.08
CA GLY A 199 9.72 -5.38 4.96
C GLY A 199 8.20 -5.36 4.89
N ALA A 200 7.61 -5.97 3.87
CA ALA A 200 6.18 -6.24 3.80
C ALA A 200 5.87 -7.64 4.36
N PRO A 201 4.68 -7.86 4.93
CA PRO A 201 4.25 -9.20 5.32
C PRO A 201 4.15 -10.11 4.09
N PRO A 202 4.37 -11.42 4.25
CA PRO A 202 3.92 -12.41 3.27
C PRO A 202 2.40 -12.41 3.19
N ILE A 203 1.83 -13.17 2.25
CA ILE A 203 0.38 -13.46 2.20
C ILE A 203 0.16 -14.96 2.12
N ALA A 204 -0.79 -15.48 2.89
CA ALA A 204 -1.12 -16.90 2.91
C ALA A 204 -2.46 -17.17 2.21
N VAL A 205 -2.46 -17.97 1.15
CA VAL A 205 -3.66 -18.36 0.40
C VAL A 205 -3.78 -19.87 0.45
N GLY A 206 -4.80 -20.39 1.13
CA GLY A 206 -4.88 -21.82 1.42
C GLY A 206 -3.61 -22.30 2.15
N ASN A 207 -2.91 -23.29 1.59
CA ASN A 207 -1.66 -23.81 2.15
C ASN A 207 -0.41 -23.23 1.45
N THR A 208 -0.50 -22.04 0.89
CA THR A 208 0.60 -21.42 0.15
C THR A 208 0.96 -20.05 0.74
N LEU A 209 2.17 -19.91 1.26
CA LEU A 209 2.73 -18.68 1.83
C LEU A 209 3.60 -17.98 0.79
N ILE A 210 3.16 -16.82 0.31
CA ILE A 210 3.77 -16.10 -0.80
C ILE A 210 4.56 -14.91 -0.27
N VAL A 211 5.81 -14.77 -0.72
CA VAL A 211 6.78 -13.80 -0.19
C VAL A 211 7.36 -12.96 -1.32
N GLY A 212 7.18 -11.65 -1.24
CA GLY A 212 7.86 -10.66 -2.06
C GLY A 212 9.24 -10.30 -1.50
N SER A 213 9.82 -9.22 -2.00
CA SER A 213 11.11 -8.70 -1.51
C SER A 213 11.17 -7.20 -1.64
N LYS A 214 12.06 -6.56 -0.85
CA LYS A 214 12.41 -5.15 -0.98
C LYS A 214 13.84 -5.05 -1.49
N ILE A 215 14.04 -4.35 -2.61
CA ILE A 215 15.33 -4.17 -3.26
C ILE A 215 15.73 -2.69 -3.19
N PHE A 216 17.00 -2.40 -3.03
CA PHE A 216 17.53 -1.05 -2.87
C PHE A 216 17.52 -0.30 -4.22
N ASP A 217 16.92 0.90 -4.28
CA ASP A 217 16.72 1.64 -5.52
C ASP A 217 18.00 2.31 -6.04
N TYR A 218 18.92 2.69 -5.14
CA TYR A 218 20.14 3.41 -5.48
C TYR A 218 21.36 2.49 -5.69
N ILE A 219 21.16 1.40 -6.43
CA ILE A 219 22.25 0.47 -6.77
C ILE A 219 23.11 1.08 -7.87
N MET A 220 24.39 1.30 -7.59
CA MET A 220 25.35 1.87 -8.54
C MET A 220 25.97 0.83 -9.47
N SER A 221 25.79 -0.45 -9.21
CA SER A 221 26.19 -1.56 -10.07
C SER A 221 25.09 -1.91 -11.06
N ASN A 222 25.46 -2.32 -12.27
CA ASN A 222 24.51 -2.87 -13.24
C ASN A 222 24.06 -4.31 -12.94
N ARG A 223 24.41 -4.84 -11.76
CA ARG A 223 24.00 -6.16 -11.27
C ARG A 223 23.12 -5.98 -10.04
N SER A 224 21.83 -6.03 -10.24
CA SER A 224 20.83 -5.85 -9.19
C SER A 224 20.15 -7.18 -8.84
N PRO A 225 19.71 -7.39 -7.57
CA PRO A 225 18.91 -8.55 -7.21
C PRO A 225 17.62 -8.62 -8.03
N PRO A 226 17.23 -9.79 -8.55
CA PRO A 226 15.93 -9.96 -9.18
C PRO A 226 14.83 -9.97 -8.14
N GLY A 227 13.69 -9.38 -8.46
CA GLY A 227 12.52 -9.27 -7.59
C GLY A 227 11.59 -10.48 -7.57
N HIS A 228 12.10 -11.66 -7.93
CA HIS A 228 11.29 -12.88 -8.03
C HIS A 228 10.47 -13.16 -6.78
N VAL A 229 9.21 -13.52 -6.98
CA VAL A 229 8.29 -13.90 -5.91
C VAL A 229 8.39 -15.41 -5.66
N ARG A 230 8.37 -15.82 -4.40
CA ARG A 230 8.50 -17.22 -4.01
C ARG A 230 7.36 -17.63 -3.11
N ALA A 231 6.96 -18.88 -3.21
CA ALA A 231 5.94 -19.43 -2.34
C ALA A 231 6.42 -20.71 -1.65
N TYR A 232 5.96 -20.88 -0.44
CA TYR A 232 6.31 -21.96 0.45
C TYR A 232 5.06 -22.62 0.99
N ASP A 233 5.14 -23.90 1.30
CA ASP A 233 4.08 -24.59 2.02
C ASP A 233 3.95 -24.02 3.44
N THR A 234 2.73 -23.66 3.87
CA THR A 234 2.48 -23.02 5.17
C THR A 234 2.79 -23.92 6.36
N ARG A 235 2.73 -25.25 6.21
CA ARG A 235 3.03 -26.19 7.29
C ARG A 235 4.50 -26.56 7.37
N THR A 236 5.10 -26.89 6.21
CA THR A 236 6.45 -27.47 6.15
C THR A 236 7.54 -26.47 5.82
N GLY A 237 7.19 -25.35 5.18
CA GLY A 237 8.15 -24.38 4.66
C GLY A 237 8.89 -24.86 3.40
N GLU A 238 8.46 -25.95 2.78
CA GLU A 238 9.03 -26.39 1.50
C GLU A 238 8.70 -25.40 0.39
N LEU A 239 9.68 -25.10 -0.47
CA LEU A 239 9.47 -24.23 -1.62
C LEU A 239 8.49 -24.89 -2.60
N LYS A 240 7.35 -24.28 -2.86
CA LYS A 240 6.35 -24.75 -3.83
C LYS A 240 6.68 -24.26 -5.24
N TRP A 241 6.89 -22.97 -5.40
CA TRP A 241 7.19 -22.35 -6.69
C TRP A 241 7.97 -21.04 -6.56
N ARG A 242 8.53 -20.60 -7.69
CA ARG A 242 9.11 -19.26 -7.88
C ARG A 242 8.56 -18.65 -9.18
N PHE A 243 7.97 -17.48 -9.10
CA PHE A 243 7.60 -16.69 -10.26
C PHE A 243 8.72 -15.70 -10.59
N ASN A 244 9.22 -15.75 -11.82
CA ASN A 244 10.28 -14.88 -12.29
C ASN A 244 9.68 -13.57 -12.80
N THR A 245 9.72 -12.50 -12.00
CA THR A 245 9.26 -11.16 -12.38
C THR A 245 10.12 -10.52 -13.48
N ILE A 246 11.34 -11.03 -13.69
CA ILE A 246 12.16 -10.80 -14.88
C ILE A 246 12.22 -12.14 -15.60
N PRO A 247 11.49 -12.31 -16.72
CA PRO A 247 11.38 -13.59 -17.42
C PRO A 247 12.74 -14.13 -17.84
N GLN A 248 12.94 -15.44 -17.69
CA GLN A 248 14.17 -16.14 -18.01
C GLN A 248 14.08 -16.76 -19.42
N PRO A 249 15.20 -17.17 -20.05
CA PRO A 249 15.18 -17.80 -21.36
C PRO A 249 14.24 -19.01 -21.42
N GLY A 250 13.31 -18.97 -22.36
CA GLY A 250 12.28 -20.00 -22.55
C GLY A 250 10.95 -19.71 -21.82
N GLU A 251 10.88 -18.67 -21.02
CA GLU A 251 9.63 -18.14 -20.48
C GLU A 251 9.02 -17.08 -21.42
N ASP A 252 7.71 -16.92 -21.37
CA ASP A 252 6.99 -15.87 -22.11
C ASP A 252 7.55 -14.49 -21.75
N TYR A 253 7.64 -13.60 -22.74
CA TYR A 253 8.08 -12.20 -22.60
C TYR A 253 9.56 -11.98 -22.27
N ASN A 254 10.42 -13.01 -22.26
CA ASN A 254 11.86 -12.81 -22.08
C ASN A 254 12.44 -11.87 -23.17
N GLU A 255 11.88 -11.92 -24.38
CA GLU A 255 12.28 -11.06 -25.51
C GLU A 255 12.02 -9.56 -25.27
N THR A 256 11.14 -9.19 -24.32
CA THR A 256 10.86 -7.79 -23.95
C THR A 256 11.97 -7.16 -23.11
N TRP A 257 12.94 -7.96 -22.68
CA TRP A 257 14.17 -7.59 -22.00
C TRP A 257 15.32 -7.69 -23.00
N GLU A 258 15.38 -6.73 -23.91
CA GLU A 258 16.31 -6.73 -25.04
C GLU A 258 17.80 -6.79 -24.61
N GLU A 259 18.67 -7.18 -25.51
CA GLU A 259 20.14 -7.28 -25.32
C GLU A 259 20.55 -8.15 -24.12
N ASP A 260 19.75 -9.21 -23.84
CA ASP A 260 19.96 -10.12 -22.70
C ASP A 260 19.99 -9.39 -21.33
N SER A 261 19.35 -8.25 -21.22
CA SER A 261 19.33 -7.43 -20.00
C SER A 261 18.73 -8.17 -18.78
N TRP A 262 17.92 -9.21 -19.01
CA TRP A 262 17.42 -10.10 -17.95
C TRP A 262 18.55 -10.71 -17.09
N GLN A 263 19.78 -10.79 -17.61
CA GLN A 263 20.93 -11.33 -16.87
C GLN A 263 21.42 -10.41 -15.75
N THR A 264 21.20 -9.11 -15.86
CA THR A 264 21.75 -8.11 -14.94
C THR A 264 20.71 -7.19 -14.33
N ALA A 265 19.61 -6.93 -15.03
CA ALA A 265 18.51 -6.11 -14.52
C ALA A 265 17.93 -6.70 -13.22
N GLY A 266 17.48 -5.87 -12.32
CA GLY A 266 16.89 -6.28 -11.05
C GLY A 266 15.69 -5.42 -10.68
N ASN A 267 15.33 -5.38 -9.40
CA ASN A 267 14.06 -4.86 -8.92
C ASN A 267 12.89 -5.62 -9.58
N THR A 268 11.85 -4.95 -10.05
CA THR A 268 10.62 -5.61 -10.52
C THR A 268 10.03 -6.49 -9.41
N ASN A 269 10.18 -6.03 -8.18
CA ASN A 269 9.86 -6.77 -6.96
C ASN A 269 8.51 -6.35 -6.39
N VAL A 270 7.96 -7.20 -5.54
CA VAL A 270 6.79 -6.89 -4.71
C VAL A 270 7.30 -6.47 -3.32
N TRP A 271 7.36 -5.16 -3.07
CA TRP A 271 7.88 -4.60 -1.82
C TRP A 271 6.77 -4.09 -0.89
N THR A 272 5.55 -4.04 -1.40
CA THR A 272 4.37 -3.60 -0.70
C THR A 272 3.45 -4.78 -0.39
N TYR A 273 2.23 -4.51 0.03
CA TYR A 273 1.23 -5.52 0.32
C TYR A 273 0.67 -6.15 -0.95
N MET A 274 0.33 -7.42 -0.86
CA MET A 274 -0.40 -8.19 -1.87
C MET A 274 -1.89 -8.27 -1.48
N ALA A 275 -2.74 -8.69 -2.40
CA ALA A 275 -4.12 -9.06 -2.14
C ALA A 275 -4.42 -10.44 -2.70
N ALA A 276 -5.45 -11.11 -2.18
CA ALA A 276 -5.84 -12.43 -2.65
C ALA A 276 -7.35 -12.64 -2.62
N ASP A 277 -7.83 -13.51 -3.49
CA ASP A 277 -9.19 -14.04 -3.47
C ASP A 277 -9.13 -15.51 -3.00
N ASP A 278 -9.47 -15.74 -1.74
CA ASP A 278 -9.41 -17.08 -1.14
C ASP A 278 -10.39 -18.07 -1.77
N GLU A 279 -11.53 -17.59 -2.28
CA GLU A 279 -12.53 -18.42 -2.95
C GLU A 279 -12.02 -18.94 -4.30
N LEU A 280 -11.32 -18.07 -5.04
CA LEU A 280 -10.77 -18.39 -6.35
C LEU A 280 -9.37 -18.99 -6.29
N GLY A 281 -8.68 -18.88 -5.15
CA GLY A 281 -7.27 -19.29 -5.00
C GLY A 281 -6.31 -18.43 -5.80
N LEU A 282 -6.62 -17.14 -5.98
CA LEU A 282 -5.82 -16.21 -6.78
C LEU A 282 -5.09 -15.19 -5.90
N VAL A 283 -3.85 -14.86 -6.28
CA VAL A 283 -3.06 -13.78 -5.66
C VAL A 283 -2.73 -12.70 -6.68
N TYR A 284 -2.74 -11.44 -6.25
CA TYR A 284 -2.49 -10.27 -7.08
C TYR A 284 -1.23 -9.56 -6.60
N LEU A 285 -0.23 -9.50 -7.47
CA LEU A 285 1.11 -9.00 -7.19
C LEU A 285 1.30 -7.61 -7.82
N PRO A 286 1.50 -6.55 -7.02
CA PRO A 286 1.88 -5.23 -7.52
C PRO A 286 3.41 -5.14 -7.62
N THR A 287 3.96 -4.97 -8.83
CA THR A 287 5.40 -4.96 -9.05
C THR A 287 5.98 -3.56 -9.22
N SER A 288 7.26 -3.42 -8.95
CA SER A 288 8.03 -2.18 -8.98
C SER A 288 8.73 -1.93 -10.31
N THR A 289 9.29 -0.72 -10.44
CA THR A 289 10.17 -0.30 -11.53
C THR A 289 11.47 -1.13 -11.52
N PRO A 290 12.06 -1.49 -12.69
CA PRO A 290 13.34 -2.18 -12.75
C PRO A 290 14.51 -1.23 -12.51
N THR A 291 15.64 -1.73 -12.03
CA THR A 291 16.89 -0.98 -11.90
C THR A 291 17.50 -0.65 -13.29
N ASN A 292 17.94 0.50 -13.62
CA ASN A 292 17.91 1.79 -12.95
C ASN A 292 16.53 2.44 -13.19
N ASP A 293 15.90 2.97 -12.14
CA ASP A 293 14.51 3.44 -12.17
C ASP A 293 14.28 4.67 -13.08
N TYR A 294 15.36 5.36 -13.47
CA TYR A 294 15.29 6.66 -14.17
C TYR A 294 16.01 6.68 -15.52
N TRP A 295 16.81 5.66 -15.81
CA TRP A 295 17.51 5.46 -17.08
C TRP A 295 17.56 3.97 -17.43
N GLY A 296 16.88 3.61 -18.49
CA GLY A 296 16.68 2.21 -18.90
C GLY A 296 17.59 1.73 -20.03
N GLY A 297 18.62 2.51 -20.41
CA GLY A 297 19.44 2.19 -21.58
C GLY A 297 20.26 0.89 -21.53
N LYS A 298 20.29 0.21 -20.36
CA LYS A 298 20.83 -1.17 -20.21
C LYS A 298 19.74 -2.24 -20.03
N ARG A 299 18.46 -1.88 -20.18
CA ARG A 299 17.32 -2.78 -20.13
C ARG A 299 16.28 -2.40 -21.17
N LEU A 300 16.75 -2.17 -22.42
CA LEU A 300 15.88 -1.80 -23.53
C LEU A 300 14.74 -2.82 -23.72
N GLY A 301 13.69 -2.37 -24.38
CA GLY A 301 12.45 -3.13 -24.56
C GLY A 301 11.35 -2.69 -23.61
N GLU A 302 10.24 -3.39 -23.63
CA GLU A 302 9.04 -3.08 -22.85
C GLU A 302 9.21 -3.38 -21.35
N ASN A 303 10.05 -4.37 -21.01
CA ASN A 303 10.31 -4.89 -19.67
C ASN A 303 9.05 -5.46 -18.99
N VAL A 304 8.34 -6.35 -19.68
CA VAL A 304 7.10 -6.97 -19.17
C VAL A 304 7.28 -7.58 -17.79
N TYR A 305 6.25 -7.46 -16.97
CA TYR A 305 6.10 -7.69 -15.54
C TYR A 305 6.67 -6.59 -14.64
N ALA A 306 7.44 -5.62 -15.16
CA ALA A 306 7.73 -4.40 -14.41
C ALA A 306 6.48 -3.52 -14.31
N GLU A 307 6.31 -2.83 -13.19
CA GLU A 307 5.21 -1.85 -12.97
C GLU A 307 3.85 -2.43 -13.39
N SER A 308 3.59 -3.68 -12.96
CA SER A 308 2.46 -4.49 -13.40
C SER A 308 1.63 -4.98 -12.21
N ILE A 309 0.33 -5.14 -12.44
CA ILE A 309 -0.49 -6.03 -11.63
C ILE A 309 -0.45 -7.42 -12.28
N ILE A 310 -0.07 -8.44 -11.51
CA ILE A 310 0.06 -9.82 -11.99
C ILE A 310 -0.84 -10.71 -11.14
N CYS A 311 -1.73 -11.44 -11.78
CA CYS A 311 -2.57 -12.45 -11.15
C CYS A 311 -1.98 -13.84 -11.36
N LEU A 312 -1.72 -14.53 -10.25
CA LEU A 312 -1.25 -15.92 -10.26
C LEU A 312 -2.28 -16.82 -9.59
N ASP A 313 -2.33 -18.07 -10.04
CA ASP A 313 -2.87 -19.16 -9.24
C ASP A 313 -1.93 -19.35 -8.02
N ALA A 314 -2.47 -19.19 -6.82
CA ALA A 314 -1.67 -19.18 -5.60
C ALA A 314 -1.03 -20.53 -5.29
N GLU A 315 -1.68 -21.64 -5.67
CA GLU A 315 -1.18 -23.00 -5.41
C GLU A 315 -0.01 -23.38 -6.33
N THR A 316 -0.08 -22.99 -7.61
CA THR A 316 0.86 -23.41 -8.64
C THR A 316 1.89 -22.36 -9.03
N GLY A 317 1.60 -21.08 -8.81
CA GLY A 317 2.40 -19.95 -9.29
C GLY A 317 2.25 -19.70 -10.79
N GLU A 318 1.33 -20.40 -11.47
CA GLU A 318 1.04 -20.15 -12.87
C GLU A 318 0.35 -18.80 -13.07
N ARG A 319 0.80 -18.04 -14.08
CA ARG A 319 0.20 -16.75 -14.40
C ARG A 319 -1.16 -16.94 -15.04
N VAL A 320 -2.20 -16.39 -14.41
CA VAL A 320 -3.56 -16.33 -14.97
C VAL A 320 -3.65 -15.17 -15.96
N TRP A 321 -3.28 -13.97 -15.53
CA TRP A 321 -3.20 -12.76 -16.35
C TRP A 321 -2.22 -11.75 -15.75
N HIS A 322 -1.89 -10.72 -16.50
CA HIS A 322 -1.17 -9.53 -16.02
C HIS A 322 -1.58 -8.30 -16.83
N PHE A 323 -1.32 -7.13 -16.26
CA PHE A 323 -1.42 -5.87 -16.96
C PHE A 323 -0.27 -4.96 -16.54
N GLN A 324 0.50 -4.47 -17.51
CA GLN A 324 1.59 -3.54 -17.28
C GLN A 324 1.06 -2.10 -17.32
N THR A 325 1.20 -1.35 -16.22
CA THR A 325 0.67 0.01 -16.09
C THR A 325 1.64 1.07 -16.61
N VAL A 326 2.92 0.72 -16.75
CA VAL A 326 3.96 1.59 -17.33
C VAL A 326 4.92 0.73 -18.15
N HIS A 327 4.99 1.00 -19.46
CA HIS A 327 5.96 0.37 -20.35
C HIS A 327 7.32 1.04 -20.22
N HIS A 328 8.39 0.26 -20.04
CA HIS A 328 9.77 0.76 -19.94
C HIS A 328 9.88 1.94 -18.96
N GLY A 329 9.53 1.75 -17.69
CA GLY A 329 9.42 2.81 -16.69
C GLY A 329 10.72 3.60 -16.48
N LEU A 330 10.60 4.95 -16.40
CA LEU A 330 11.70 5.90 -16.24
C LEU A 330 11.43 6.94 -15.15
N TRP A 331 10.40 6.72 -14.32
CA TRP A 331 9.87 7.71 -13.36
C TRP A 331 9.74 7.18 -11.94
N ASP A 332 10.12 5.91 -11.70
CA ASP A 332 9.89 5.22 -10.42
C ASP A 332 8.37 5.15 -10.10
N TYR A 333 7.57 4.75 -11.10
CA TYR A 333 6.12 4.64 -10.98
C TYR A 333 5.65 3.24 -10.60
N ASP A 334 6.26 2.70 -9.55
CA ASP A 334 5.83 1.43 -8.96
C ASP A 334 4.32 1.33 -8.77
N ILE A 335 3.78 0.12 -8.84
CA ILE A 335 2.52 -0.18 -8.18
C ILE A 335 2.84 -0.36 -6.69
N ALA A 336 2.63 0.71 -5.92
CA ALA A 336 3.17 0.85 -4.57
C ALA A 336 2.23 0.36 -3.46
N SER A 337 1.04 -0.16 -3.80
CA SER A 337 -0.01 -0.50 -2.84
C SER A 337 -0.70 -1.82 -3.16
N ALA A 338 -1.32 -2.43 -2.14
CA ALA A 338 -2.18 -3.58 -2.35
C ALA A 338 -3.30 -3.27 -3.32
N PRO A 339 -3.63 -4.18 -4.24
CA PRO A 339 -4.90 -4.15 -4.97
C PRO A 339 -6.09 -4.24 -4.01
N ASN A 340 -7.22 -3.60 -4.35
CA ASN A 340 -8.48 -3.72 -3.60
C ASN A 340 -9.45 -4.62 -4.38
N LEU A 341 -9.91 -5.72 -3.78
CA LEU A 341 -10.83 -6.65 -4.42
C LEU A 341 -12.27 -6.36 -3.97
N ILE A 342 -13.17 -6.21 -4.93
CA ILE A 342 -14.56 -5.83 -4.66
C ILE A 342 -15.48 -6.37 -5.75
N ASP A 343 -16.69 -6.74 -5.37
CA ASP A 343 -17.74 -7.12 -6.32
C ASP A 343 -18.58 -5.89 -6.68
N ILE A 344 -18.67 -5.57 -7.98
CA ILE A 344 -19.33 -4.38 -8.51
C ILE A 344 -20.38 -4.74 -9.54
N ILE A 345 -21.25 -3.79 -9.88
CA ILE A 345 -22.27 -3.94 -10.92
C ILE A 345 -22.11 -2.81 -11.93
N VAL A 346 -21.61 -3.12 -13.12
CA VAL A 346 -21.43 -2.13 -14.20
C VAL A 346 -22.36 -2.47 -15.35
N ASP A 347 -23.20 -1.53 -15.78
CA ASP A 347 -24.21 -1.73 -16.82
C ASP A 347 -25.12 -2.95 -16.55
N GLY A 348 -25.46 -3.20 -15.29
CA GLY A 348 -26.29 -4.33 -14.85
C GLY A 348 -25.58 -5.69 -14.87
N ARG A 349 -24.26 -5.74 -15.10
CA ARG A 349 -23.45 -6.95 -15.07
C ARG A 349 -22.67 -7.03 -13.76
N PRO A 350 -22.78 -8.11 -12.99
CA PRO A 350 -21.93 -8.33 -11.83
C PRO A 350 -20.50 -8.68 -12.29
N ILE A 351 -19.52 -8.04 -11.69
CA ILE A 351 -18.09 -8.23 -11.98
C ILE A 351 -17.36 -8.44 -10.64
N LYS A 352 -16.62 -9.52 -10.54
CA LYS A 352 -15.61 -9.67 -9.49
C LYS A 352 -14.43 -8.78 -9.88
N ALA A 353 -14.35 -7.57 -9.32
CA ALA A 353 -13.35 -6.59 -9.75
C ALA A 353 -12.11 -6.55 -8.84
N VAL A 354 -11.01 -6.09 -9.42
CA VAL A 354 -9.82 -5.62 -8.71
C VAL A 354 -9.54 -4.18 -9.14
N ALA A 355 -9.45 -3.28 -8.16
CA ALA A 355 -9.09 -1.88 -8.36
C ALA A 355 -7.65 -1.66 -7.88
N GLN A 356 -6.79 -1.15 -8.76
CA GLN A 356 -5.40 -0.85 -8.47
C GLN A 356 -5.13 0.64 -8.59
N VAL A 357 -4.85 1.29 -7.47
CA VAL A 357 -4.32 2.66 -7.46
C VAL A 357 -2.80 2.62 -7.63
N SER A 358 -2.23 3.61 -8.30
CA SER A 358 -0.81 3.64 -8.62
C SER A 358 -0.15 4.99 -8.35
N LYS A 359 1.18 5.02 -8.37
CA LYS A 359 1.97 6.24 -8.27
C LYS A 359 1.63 7.25 -9.37
N THR A 360 1.13 6.77 -10.53
CA THR A 360 0.75 7.62 -11.66
C THR A 360 -0.47 8.53 -11.41
N GLY A 361 -1.24 8.28 -10.33
CA GLY A 361 -2.48 9.00 -10.07
C GLY A 361 -3.71 8.43 -10.78
N PHE A 362 -3.56 7.27 -11.40
CA PHE A 362 -4.65 6.53 -12.03
C PHE A 362 -5.17 5.39 -11.15
N THR A 363 -6.44 5.07 -11.31
CA THR A 363 -7.07 3.84 -10.83
C THR A 363 -7.34 2.93 -12.02
N TYR A 364 -6.72 1.75 -12.03
CA TYR A 364 -6.99 0.70 -13.02
C TYR A 364 -7.97 -0.29 -12.43
N VAL A 365 -9.03 -0.65 -13.16
CA VAL A 365 -10.06 -1.59 -12.69
C VAL A 365 -10.23 -2.72 -13.69
N PHE A 366 -10.06 -3.95 -13.22
CA PHE A 366 -10.16 -5.16 -14.05
C PHE A 366 -11.18 -6.13 -13.46
N ASP A 367 -11.75 -6.96 -14.31
CA ASP A 367 -12.31 -8.24 -13.87
C ASP A 367 -11.17 -9.08 -13.28
N ARG A 368 -11.25 -9.40 -11.98
CA ARG A 368 -10.12 -10.04 -11.28
C ARG A 368 -9.88 -11.49 -11.68
N VAL A 369 -10.85 -12.11 -12.36
CA VAL A 369 -10.75 -13.49 -12.86
C VAL A 369 -10.04 -13.54 -14.22
N THR A 370 -10.38 -12.59 -15.11
CA THR A 370 -9.96 -12.63 -16.52
C THR A 370 -8.85 -11.63 -16.85
N GLY A 371 -8.70 -10.56 -16.07
CA GLY A 371 -7.81 -9.43 -16.36
C GLY A 371 -8.37 -8.46 -17.40
N GLU A 372 -9.59 -8.65 -17.86
CA GLU A 372 -10.22 -7.72 -18.80
C GLU A 372 -10.50 -6.38 -18.11
N PRO A 373 -10.09 -5.24 -18.69
CA PRO A 373 -10.41 -3.92 -18.14
C PRO A 373 -11.90 -3.67 -18.06
N VAL A 374 -12.38 -3.16 -16.93
CA VAL A 374 -13.80 -2.79 -16.76
C VAL A 374 -14.15 -1.60 -17.65
N TRP A 375 -13.25 -0.62 -17.74
CA TRP A 375 -13.34 0.50 -18.68
C TRP A 375 -12.14 0.50 -19.61
N PRO A 376 -12.28 1.03 -20.85
CA PRO A 376 -11.20 1.01 -21.82
C PRO A 376 -9.91 1.67 -21.30
N ILE A 377 -8.78 1.06 -21.59
CA ILE A 377 -7.44 1.61 -21.39
C ILE A 377 -6.86 1.84 -22.78
N GLU A 378 -6.37 3.06 -23.04
CA GLU A 378 -5.89 3.49 -24.35
C GLU A 378 -4.37 3.62 -24.35
N GLU A 379 -3.72 3.06 -25.35
CA GLU A 379 -2.32 3.34 -25.64
C GLU A 379 -2.17 4.74 -26.22
N ARG A 380 -1.57 5.66 -25.45
CA ARG A 380 -1.35 7.04 -25.87
C ARG A 380 0.13 7.31 -26.13
N SER A 381 0.41 8.00 -27.25
CA SER A 381 1.77 8.38 -27.62
C SER A 381 2.40 9.30 -26.58
N VAL A 382 3.67 9.06 -26.26
CA VAL A 382 4.48 9.86 -25.32
C VAL A 382 5.73 10.41 -25.98
N PRO A 383 6.34 11.48 -25.46
CA PRO A 383 7.56 12.05 -26.03
C PRO A 383 8.74 11.04 -25.98
N PRO A 384 9.59 10.99 -27.01
CA PRO A 384 10.82 10.21 -26.96
C PRO A 384 11.80 10.77 -25.92
N SER A 385 12.65 9.93 -25.34
CA SER A 385 13.76 10.39 -24.52
C SER A 385 14.83 11.09 -25.37
N THR A 386 15.43 12.13 -24.80
CA THR A 386 16.57 12.85 -25.38
C THR A 386 17.92 12.40 -24.81
N VAL A 387 17.88 11.47 -23.85
CA VAL A 387 19.08 10.99 -23.13
C VAL A 387 19.81 9.95 -23.97
N PRO A 388 21.14 10.09 -24.15
CA PRO A 388 21.91 9.15 -24.94
C PRO A 388 21.79 7.71 -24.40
N GLY A 389 21.53 6.76 -25.33
CA GLY A 389 21.38 5.34 -25.00
C GLY A 389 20.03 4.95 -24.43
N GLU A 390 19.15 5.91 -24.09
CA GLU A 390 17.79 5.67 -23.66
C GLU A 390 16.82 5.58 -24.83
N ARG A 391 15.86 4.65 -24.73
CA ARG A 391 14.77 4.50 -25.69
C ARG A 391 13.44 4.32 -24.96
N ALA A 392 12.79 5.45 -24.61
CA ALA A 392 11.47 5.42 -24.01
C ALA A 392 10.47 4.65 -24.89
N HIS A 393 9.54 3.93 -24.27
CA HIS A 393 8.45 3.26 -25.02
C HIS A 393 7.60 4.33 -25.73
N PRO A 394 7.16 4.09 -26.97
CA PRO A 394 6.46 5.12 -27.77
C PRO A 394 5.06 5.44 -27.29
N THR A 395 4.44 4.55 -26.52
CA THR A 395 3.09 4.70 -25.96
C THR A 395 3.06 4.30 -24.49
N GLN A 396 2.03 4.74 -23.78
CA GLN A 396 1.75 4.34 -22.39
C GLN A 396 0.24 4.10 -22.20
N PRO A 397 -0.16 3.14 -21.35
CA PRO A 397 -1.55 2.78 -21.12
C PRO A 397 -2.23 3.79 -20.19
N ILE A 398 -3.20 4.51 -20.71
CA ILE A 398 -3.97 5.52 -19.98
C ILE A 398 -5.42 5.01 -19.81
N PRO A 399 -5.90 4.78 -18.59
CA PRO A 399 -7.30 4.43 -18.37
C PRO A 399 -8.20 5.62 -18.75
N THR A 400 -9.28 5.33 -19.46
CA THR A 400 -10.26 6.35 -19.83
C THR A 400 -11.20 6.68 -18.69
N TRP A 401 -11.36 5.73 -17.74
CA TRP A 401 -12.23 5.80 -16.58
C TRP A 401 -11.77 4.82 -15.50
N PRO A 402 -11.89 5.12 -14.19
CA PRO A 402 -12.22 6.41 -13.59
C PRO A 402 -11.26 7.55 -13.99
N LEU A 403 -11.71 8.79 -13.83
CA LEU A 403 -10.82 9.95 -14.01
C LEU A 403 -9.64 9.88 -13.01
N PRO A 404 -8.48 10.48 -13.33
CA PRO A 404 -7.35 10.53 -12.41
C PRO A 404 -7.75 11.10 -11.05
N PHE A 405 -7.36 10.45 -9.96
CA PHE A 405 -7.59 10.94 -8.61
C PHE A 405 -6.59 12.02 -8.18
N GLU A 406 -5.49 12.18 -8.95
CA GLU A 406 -4.44 13.15 -8.70
C GLU A 406 -4.12 13.92 -9.98
N ARG A 407 -3.42 15.06 -9.84
CA ARG A 407 -2.88 15.84 -10.97
C ARG A 407 -1.84 15.02 -11.71
N ILE A 408 -1.98 14.95 -13.02
CA ILE A 408 -1.08 14.22 -13.92
C ILE A 408 -0.45 15.17 -14.94
N GLY A 409 0.88 15.24 -14.96
CA GLY A 409 1.61 16.20 -15.78
C GLY A 409 1.45 17.66 -15.29
N ALA A 410 2.11 18.58 -15.97
CA ALA A 410 1.97 20.00 -15.73
C ALA A 410 2.19 20.80 -17.01
N THR A 411 1.31 21.76 -17.25
CA THR A 411 1.41 22.78 -18.29
C THR A 411 1.52 24.17 -17.67
N GLU A 412 1.68 25.21 -18.46
CA GLU A 412 1.63 26.57 -17.94
C GLU A 412 0.27 26.89 -17.27
N GLU A 413 -0.82 26.27 -17.70
CA GLU A 413 -2.16 26.48 -17.12
C GLU A 413 -2.29 25.94 -15.69
N ASP A 414 -1.47 24.95 -15.34
CA ASP A 414 -1.43 24.34 -14.03
C ASP A 414 -0.63 25.13 -12.99
N LEU A 415 0.14 26.13 -13.43
CA LEU A 415 0.97 26.93 -12.53
C LEU A 415 0.12 27.81 -11.62
N VAL A 416 0.60 28.02 -10.40
CA VAL A 416 -0.07 28.83 -9.37
C VAL A 416 -0.37 30.25 -9.86
N ASP A 417 -1.57 30.76 -9.51
CA ASP A 417 -2.10 32.03 -9.99
C ASP A 417 -2.94 32.76 -8.93
N PHE A 418 -2.54 32.66 -7.65
CA PHE A 418 -3.25 33.32 -6.55
C PHE A 418 -3.38 34.82 -6.75
N THR A 419 -2.34 35.45 -7.31
CA THR A 419 -2.38 36.85 -7.77
C THR A 419 -1.67 36.96 -9.14
N PRO A 420 -1.89 38.07 -9.90
CA PRO A 420 -1.18 38.29 -11.16
C PRO A 420 0.35 38.28 -11.01
N GLU A 421 0.87 38.82 -9.91
CA GLU A 421 2.31 38.89 -9.63
C GLU A 421 2.88 37.48 -9.36
N ILE A 422 2.19 36.68 -8.54
CA ILE A 422 2.55 35.28 -8.26
C ILE A 422 2.53 34.49 -9.57
N ARG A 423 1.55 34.72 -10.42
CA ARG A 423 1.45 34.08 -11.73
C ARG A 423 2.63 34.40 -12.63
N GLU A 424 3.02 35.67 -12.69
CA GLU A 424 4.17 36.11 -13.50
C GLU A 424 5.47 35.48 -13.01
N GLU A 425 5.70 35.47 -11.70
CA GLU A 425 6.84 34.81 -11.07
C GLU A 425 6.85 33.29 -11.34
N ALA A 426 5.67 32.61 -11.26
CA ALA A 426 5.54 31.22 -11.56
C ALA A 426 5.91 30.87 -13.00
N LEU A 427 5.47 31.67 -13.96
CA LEU A 427 5.83 31.52 -15.37
C LEU A 427 7.34 31.71 -15.62
N GLU A 428 7.98 32.64 -14.92
CA GLU A 428 9.42 32.84 -15.01
C GLU A 428 10.22 31.67 -14.45
N ILE A 429 9.80 31.12 -13.29
CA ILE A 429 10.39 29.94 -12.66
C ILE A 429 10.22 28.69 -13.57
N ALA A 430 9.06 28.53 -14.17
CA ALA A 430 8.72 27.38 -15.02
C ALA A 430 9.61 27.29 -16.27
N LYS A 431 10.20 28.42 -16.75
CA LYS A 431 11.14 28.40 -17.86
C LYS A 431 12.38 27.54 -17.61
N ASN A 432 12.70 27.23 -16.35
CA ASN A 432 13.84 26.39 -16.01
C ASN A 432 13.53 24.89 -16.19
N PHE A 433 12.28 24.51 -16.40
CA PHE A 433 11.83 23.13 -16.46
C PHE A 433 11.31 22.75 -17.85
N VAL A 434 11.38 21.45 -18.16
CA VAL A 434 10.55 20.84 -19.19
C VAL A 434 9.21 20.51 -18.54
N LEU A 435 8.16 21.23 -18.89
CA LEU A 435 6.77 20.90 -18.53
C LEU A 435 6.20 19.95 -19.57
N GLY A 436 5.29 19.10 -19.19
CA GLY A 436 4.63 18.17 -20.11
C GLY A 436 3.67 17.21 -19.42
N ASP A 437 3.16 16.27 -20.21
CA ASP A 437 2.30 15.18 -19.72
C ASP A 437 3.06 14.26 -18.77
N ILE A 438 2.33 13.44 -18.02
CA ILE A 438 2.85 12.57 -16.95
C ILE A 438 4.06 11.73 -17.37
N PHE A 439 4.10 11.24 -18.61
CA PHE A 439 5.16 10.38 -19.13
C PHE A 439 6.20 11.15 -19.97
N THR A 440 6.42 12.42 -19.66
CA THR A 440 7.54 13.18 -20.23
C THR A 440 8.85 12.68 -19.60
N PRO A 441 9.81 12.12 -20.39
CA PRO A 441 11.02 11.53 -19.84
C PRO A 441 11.94 12.53 -19.14
N PRO A 442 12.73 12.09 -18.12
CA PRO A 442 13.82 12.88 -17.57
C PRO A 442 14.81 13.31 -18.64
N ILE A 443 15.41 14.50 -18.48
CA ILE A 443 16.45 15.01 -19.37
C ILE A 443 17.83 14.95 -18.71
N VAL A 444 18.90 14.97 -19.50
CA VAL A 444 20.23 15.29 -18.97
C VAL A 444 20.23 16.73 -18.49
N GLN A 445 20.74 16.99 -17.27
CA GLN A 445 20.78 18.33 -16.71
C GLN A 445 21.46 19.33 -17.65
N GLY A 446 20.80 20.44 -17.91
CA GLY A 446 21.31 21.48 -18.82
C GLY A 446 20.92 21.28 -20.29
N HIS A 447 20.21 20.21 -20.65
CA HIS A 447 19.69 20.01 -21.99
C HIS A 447 18.76 21.18 -22.37
N ASP A 448 19.01 21.82 -23.53
CA ASP A 448 18.30 23.03 -24.01
C ASP A 448 18.17 24.15 -22.95
N GLY A 449 19.15 24.24 -22.04
CA GLY A 449 19.20 25.27 -20.99
C GLY A 449 18.23 24.97 -19.81
N LYS A 450 17.58 23.78 -19.77
CA LYS A 450 16.66 23.39 -18.72
C LYS A 450 17.42 22.70 -17.58
N THR A 451 16.91 22.84 -16.33
CA THR A 451 17.49 22.21 -15.18
C THR A 451 17.03 20.74 -15.02
N SER A 452 15.78 20.45 -15.35
CA SER A 452 15.15 19.13 -15.21
C SER A 452 13.81 19.06 -15.93
N THR A 453 13.28 17.86 -16.07
CA THR A 453 11.85 17.64 -16.34
C THR A 453 11.06 17.84 -15.04
N TYR A 454 9.95 18.57 -15.10
CA TYR A 454 9.01 18.78 -13.99
C TYR A 454 7.96 17.67 -13.99
N VAL A 455 8.16 16.66 -13.16
CA VAL A 455 7.34 15.44 -13.15
C VAL A 455 6.25 15.54 -12.10
N VAL A 456 5.00 15.29 -12.49
CA VAL A 456 3.80 15.29 -11.63
C VAL A 456 2.90 14.10 -12.01
N PRO A 457 2.58 13.24 -11.06
CA PRO A 457 3.16 13.10 -9.72
C PRO A 457 4.67 12.85 -9.79
N GLY A 458 5.42 13.19 -8.74
CA GLY A 458 6.85 12.85 -8.66
C GLY A 458 7.07 11.36 -8.31
N ALA A 459 8.31 10.95 -8.07
CA ALA A 459 8.70 9.57 -7.75
C ALA A 459 7.97 8.97 -6.52
N GLY A 460 7.56 9.82 -5.57
CA GLY A 460 6.70 9.39 -4.45
C GLY A 460 5.27 9.02 -4.86
N GLY A 461 4.86 9.42 -6.05
CA GLY A 461 3.55 9.14 -6.63
C GLY A 461 2.40 9.97 -6.06
N GLY A 462 1.25 9.91 -6.72
CA GLY A 462 -0.02 10.42 -6.23
C GLY A 462 -0.54 9.59 -5.07
N ALA A 463 -0.53 8.26 -5.18
CA ALA A 463 -0.75 7.31 -4.09
C ALA A 463 0.49 6.44 -3.88
N ASN A 464 0.67 5.94 -2.64
CA ASN A 464 1.81 5.10 -2.27
C ASN A 464 1.35 3.94 -1.36
N PHE A 465 2.24 3.31 -0.57
CA PHE A 465 2.01 2.07 0.16
C PHE A 465 0.73 1.99 1.01
N PRO A 466 0.18 3.06 1.60
CA PRO A 466 -1.10 2.95 2.31
C PRO A 466 -2.24 2.55 1.37
N GLY A 467 -2.13 2.91 0.08
CA GLY A 467 -3.10 2.56 -0.95
C GLY A 467 -4.47 3.17 -0.74
N ALA A 468 -5.48 2.55 -1.34
CA ALA A 468 -6.88 2.91 -1.16
C ALA A 468 -7.54 2.05 -0.07
N SER A 469 -8.69 2.52 0.39
CA SER A 469 -9.62 1.77 1.24
C SER A 469 -10.97 1.69 0.54
N MET A 470 -11.74 0.66 0.79
CA MET A 470 -13.02 0.50 0.12
C MET A 470 -14.16 0.19 1.09
N ASP A 471 -15.34 0.65 0.72
CA ASP A 471 -16.58 0.31 1.39
C ASP A 471 -17.29 -0.80 0.59
N PRO A 472 -17.32 -2.04 1.09
CA PRO A 472 -17.99 -3.13 0.38
C PRO A 472 -19.52 -2.99 0.36
N GLU A 473 -20.11 -2.16 1.22
CA GLU A 473 -21.56 -1.96 1.28
C GLU A 473 -22.04 -1.00 0.17
N THR A 474 -21.21 -0.01 -0.21
CA THR A 474 -21.54 1.00 -1.22
C THR A 474 -20.72 0.88 -2.49
N GLN A 475 -19.76 -0.03 -2.55
CA GLN A 475 -18.79 -0.21 -3.65
C GLN A 475 -17.98 1.07 -3.95
N THR A 476 -17.69 1.85 -2.91
CA THR A 476 -16.94 3.10 -3.01
C THR A 476 -15.48 2.90 -2.62
N LEU A 477 -14.58 3.39 -3.47
CA LEU A 477 -13.14 3.41 -3.23
C LEU A 477 -12.72 4.79 -2.73
N TYR A 478 -11.94 4.85 -1.65
CA TYR A 478 -11.43 6.08 -1.06
C TYR A 478 -9.92 6.14 -1.17
N ILE A 479 -9.41 7.23 -1.74
CA ILE A 479 -7.99 7.39 -2.05
C ILE A 479 -7.50 8.70 -1.46
N GLN A 480 -6.46 8.63 -0.63
CA GLN A 480 -5.71 9.81 -0.23
C GLN A 480 -4.54 10.00 -1.18
N SER A 481 -4.39 11.21 -1.72
CA SER A 481 -3.33 11.53 -2.67
C SER A 481 -2.63 12.86 -2.35
N VAL A 482 -1.42 13.03 -2.89
CA VAL A 482 -0.61 14.25 -2.70
C VAL A 482 -0.04 14.72 -4.04
N THR A 483 -0.28 16.00 -4.34
CA THR A 483 0.36 16.69 -5.47
C THR A 483 1.77 17.11 -5.05
N ARG A 484 2.76 16.27 -5.35
CA ARG A 484 4.15 16.55 -5.06
C ARG A 484 5.01 16.47 -6.30
N PRO A 485 5.17 17.57 -7.00
CA PRO A 485 6.07 17.64 -8.14
C PRO A 485 7.53 17.44 -7.75
N ILE A 486 8.30 16.86 -8.65
CA ILE A 486 9.74 16.70 -8.48
C ILE A 486 10.46 17.05 -9.80
N GLY A 487 11.58 17.74 -9.71
CA GLY A 487 12.43 17.95 -10.86
C GLY A 487 13.35 16.73 -11.05
N MET A 488 13.21 16.01 -12.15
CA MET A 488 14.03 14.86 -12.50
C MET A 488 15.05 15.23 -13.55
N ALA A 489 16.34 15.17 -13.21
CA ALA A 489 17.45 15.32 -14.13
C ALA A 489 18.39 14.13 -14.04
N LEU A 490 19.00 13.79 -15.15
CA LEU A 490 20.05 12.79 -15.22
C LEU A 490 21.41 13.46 -15.29
N VAL A 491 22.37 12.95 -14.54
CA VAL A 491 23.75 13.44 -14.52
C VAL A 491 24.71 12.27 -14.69
N GLU A 492 25.87 12.56 -15.27
CA GLU A 492 26.97 11.59 -15.30
C GLU A 492 27.51 11.43 -13.86
N PRO A 493 27.59 10.20 -13.33
CA PRO A 493 28.18 9.98 -12.01
C PRO A 493 29.67 10.27 -12.03
N PRO A 494 30.30 10.57 -10.87
CA PRO A 494 31.76 10.69 -10.80
C PRO A 494 32.46 9.42 -11.29
N ASP A 495 33.61 9.59 -11.95
CA ASP A 495 34.37 8.49 -12.55
C ASP A 495 34.59 7.33 -11.57
N GLY A 496 34.24 6.12 -12.00
CA GLY A 496 34.45 4.89 -11.23
C GLY A 496 33.53 4.68 -10.04
N THR A 497 32.49 5.52 -9.85
CA THR A 497 31.51 5.38 -8.76
C THR A 497 30.25 4.60 -9.16
N SER A 498 30.01 4.39 -10.47
CA SER A 498 28.84 3.69 -10.98
C SER A 498 29.14 2.96 -12.29
N ASP A 499 28.42 1.86 -12.52
CA ASP A 499 28.35 1.16 -13.81
C ASP A 499 27.34 1.84 -14.78
N TRP A 500 26.52 2.78 -14.26
CA TRP A 500 25.54 3.51 -15.05
C TRP A 500 26.17 4.75 -15.67
N PRO A 501 25.90 5.07 -16.96
CA PRO A 501 26.35 6.32 -17.55
C PRO A 501 25.60 7.54 -17.02
N TYR A 502 24.37 7.31 -16.54
CA TYR A 502 23.52 8.34 -15.97
C TYR A 502 22.87 7.87 -14.68
N VAL A 503 22.79 8.77 -13.68
CA VAL A 503 22.11 8.57 -12.41
C VAL A 503 21.18 9.75 -12.15
N ILE A 504 20.16 9.53 -11.33
CA ILE A 504 19.17 10.56 -10.99
C ILE A 504 19.77 11.66 -10.12
N GLN A 505 19.41 12.89 -10.43
CA GLN A 505 19.56 14.07 -9.58
C GLN A 505 18.21 14.77 -9.46
N TYR A 506 17.67 14.80 -8.27
CA TYR A 506 16.47 15.54 -7.99
C TYR A 506 16.77 17.03 -7.85
N THR A 507 15.95 17.88 -8.49
CA THR A 507 16.04 19.32 -8.37
C THR A 507 14.84 19.89 -7.62
N ARG A 508 15.04 21.03 -6.99
CA ARG A 508 13.96 21.71 -6.26
C ARG A 508 12.93 22.26 -7.24
N THR A 509 11.66 22.11 -6.88
CA THR A 509 10.49 22.57 -7.63
C THR A 509 9.72 23.68 -6.90
N ALA A 510 10.39 24.40 -5.98
CA ALA A 510 9.76 25.51 -5.26
C ALA A 510 9.23 26.56 -6.25
N GLY A 511 8.02 27.02 -6.01
CA GLY A 511 7.39 28.09 -6.77
C GLY A 511 7.71 29.47 -6.22
N PRO A 512 6.93 30.50 -6.63
CA PRO A 512 7.15 31.89 -6.24
C PRO A 512 7.06 32.06 -4.72
N ARG A 513 7.99 32.81 -4.16
CA ARG A 513 8.02 33.19 -2.73
C ARG A 513 8.01 32.03 -1.74
N GLY A 514 8.31 30.82 -2.18
CA GLY A 514 8.27 29.59 -1.36
C GLY A 514 6.95 28.82 -1.42
N LEU A 515 5.96 29.32 -2.13
CA LEU A 515 4.71 28.61 -2.44
C LEU A 515 4.98 27.44 -3.40
N PRO A 516 4.09 26.45 -3.51
CA PRO A 516 4.17 25.46 -4.58
C PRO A 516 4.04 26.09 -5.96
N LEU A 517 4.73 25.51 -6.95
CA LEU A 517 4.71 26.04 -8.32
C LEU A 517 3.40 25.76 -9.06
N VAL A 518 2.68 24.70 -8.67
CA VAL A 518 1.38 24.31 -9.26
C VAL A 518 0.22 24.73 -8.37
N LYS A 519 -0.97 24.83 -8.96
CA LYS A 519 -2.22 25.13 -8.27
C LYS A 519 -2.60 24.07 -7.23
N PRO A 520 -3.31 24.43 -6.12
CA PRO A 520 -3.90 23.46 -5.22
C PRO A 520 -5.04 22.65 -5.91
N PRO A 521 -5.60 21.61 -5.23
CA PRO A 521 -5.27 21.14 -3.90
C PRO A 521 -3.95 20.35 -3.89
N TYR A 522 -3.16 20.50 -2.80
CA TYR A 522 -1.86 19.82 -2.66
C TYR A 522 -1.96 18.44 -2.02
N ARG A 523 -2.99 18.19 -1.24
CA ARG A 523 -3.42 16.87 -0.76
C ARG A 523 -4.94 16.81 -0.84
N ARG A 524 -5.45 15.66 -1.16
CA ARG A 524 -6.89 15.44 -1.31
C ARG A 524 -7.29 14.05 -0.91
N ILE A 525 -8.59 13.88 -0.63
CA ILE A 525 -9.24 12.59 -0.56
C ILE A 525 -10.25 12.55 -1.70
N THR A 526 -10.25 11.45 -2.44
CA THR A 526 -11.19 11.20 -3.54
C THR A 526 -12.00 9.96 -3.23
N ALA A 527 -13.33 10.05 -3.35
CA ALA A 527 -14.25 8.92 -3.32
C ALA A 527 -14.72 8.59 -4.73
N ILE A 528 -14.59 7.32 -5.13
CA ILE A 528 -14.95 6.82 -6.45
C ILE A 528 -16.00 5.72 -6.31
N ASP A 529 -17.18 5.88 -6.91
CA ASP A 529 -18.15 4.80 -7.06
C ASP A 529 -17.65 3.82 -8.13
N LEU A 530 -17.29 2.61 -7.75
CA LEU A 530 -16.78 1.60 -8.68
C LEU A 530 -17.87 0.93 -9.54
N ASN A 531 -19.16 1.20 -9.31
CA ASN A 531 -20.21 0.75 -10.22
C ASN A 531 -20.31 1.66 -11.46
N SER A 532 -19.98 2.95 -11.29
CA SER A 532 -20.02 3.92 -12.39
C SER A 532 -18.64 4.40 -12.82
N GLY A 533 -17.64 4.30 -11.95
CA GLY A 533 -16.31 4.90 -12.12
C GLY A 533 -16.29 6.41 -11.87
N GLU A 534 -17.40 7.02 -11.46
CA GLU A 534 -17.48 8.46 -11.21
C GLU A 534 -16.89 8.85 -9.86
N HIS A 535 -16.27 10.04 -9.79
CA HIS A 535 -15.92 10.65 -8.51
C HIS A 535 -17.21 11.10 -7.80
N VAL A 536 -17.53 10.46 -6.67
CA VAL A 536 -18.67 10.86 -5.83
C VAL A 536 -18.41 12.24 -5.23
N TRP A 537 -17.19 12.41 -4.68
CA TRP A 537 -16.68 13.66 -4.18
C TRP A 537 -15.13 13.67 -4.17
N GLN A 538 -14.56 14.86 -4.17
CA GLN A 538 -13.15 15.08 -3.95
C GLN A 538 -12.98 16.34 -3.11
N ILE A 539 -12.23 16.25 -2.00
CA ILE A 539 -12.00 17.33 -1.06
C ILE A 539 -10.50 17.61 -0.87
N PRO A 540 -10.08 18.87 -0.67
CA PRO A 540 -8.78 19.18 -0.12
C PRO A 540 -8.64 18.55 1.27
N PHE A 541 -7.49 17.94 1.57
CA PHE A 541 -7.23 17.34 2.87
C PHE A 541 -6.12 18.09 3.60
N GLY A 542 -6.53 18.79 4.68
CA GLY A 542 -5.70 19.68 5.44
C GLY A 542 -5.69 21.13 4.93
N LYS A 543 -5.17 22.02 5.76
CA LYS A 543 -5.18 23.46 5.56
C LYS A 543 -4.33 23.94 4.38
N GLY A 544 -3.13 23.41 4.28
CA GLY A 544 -2.13 23.86 3.31
C GLY A 544 -1.51 25.24 3.67
N PRO A 545 -0.85 25.93 2.70
CA PRO A 545 -0.12 27.16 2.99
C PRO A 545 -1.02 28.41 3.10
N THR A 546 -2.25 28.30 3.61
CA THR A 546 -3.20 29.44 3.70
C THR A 546 -2.70 30.60 4.57
N ASP A 547 -1.77 30.34 5.50
CA ASP A 547 -1.16 31.38 6.36
C ASP A 547 0.05 32.07 5.70
N HIS A 548 0.40 31.70 4.47
CA HIS A 548 1.53 32.32 3.79
C HIS A 548 1.28 33.83 3.60
N PRO A 549 2.23 34.73 3.98
CA PRO A 549 2.00 36.17 4.00
C PRO A 549 1.46 36.79 2.70
N ASP A 550 1.80 36.21 1.57
CA ASP A 550 1.40 36.72 0.26
C ASP A 550 -0.01 36.29 -0.17
N ILE A 551 -0.67 35.37 0.56
CA ILE A 551 -2.00 34.83 0.20
C ILE A 551 -2.97 34.77 1.39
N ALA A 552 -2.53 35.03 2.61
CA ALA A 552 -3.36 34.92 3.82
C ALA A 552 -4.63 35.78 3.76
N ASP A 553 -4.57 36.91 3.10
CA ASP A 553 -5.70 37.85 2.97
C ASP A 553 -6.69 37.45 1.85
N LEU A 554 -6.45 36.34 1.12
CA LEU A 554 -7.28 35.97 -0.04
C LEU A 554 -8.48 35.10 0.31
N ASP A 555 -8.59 34.60 1.56
CA ASP A 555 -9.66 33.72 2.06
C ASP A 555 -9.92 32.52 1.10
N LEU A 556 -8.86 31.76 0.79
CA LEU A 556 -8.88 30.71 -0.23
C LEU A 556 -9.54 29.39 0.22
N GLY A 557 -9.85 29.26 1.50
CA GLY A 557 -10.27 27.98 2.09
C GLY A 557 -9.12 26.95 2.15
N PRO A 558 -9.41 25.67 2.48
CA PRO A 558 -8.40 24.63 2.55
C PRO A 558 -7.74 24.36 1.19
N LEU A 559 -6.41 24.29 1.18
CA LEU A 559 -5.61 24.06 -0.03
C LEU A 559 -4.98 22.66 -0.09
N GLY A 560 -5.16 21.86 0.97
CA GLY A 560 -4.49 20.58 1.15
C GLY A 560 -3.06 20.73 1.67
N THR A 561 -2.67 19.85 2.58
CA THR A 561 -1.36 19.90 3.28
C THR A 561 -0.38 18.89 2.69
N GLY A 562 0.92 19.03 2.99
CA GLY A 562 1.92 17.99 2.76
C GLY A 562 2.58 18.01 1.39
N PHE A 563 2.58 19.14 0.68
CA PHE A 563 3.34 19.28 -0.57
C PHE A 563 4.87 19.13 -0.39
N ASN A 564 5.36 19.16 0.86
CA ASN A 564 6.75 18.87 1.23
C ASN A 564 6.99 17.41 1.67
N ASP A 565 5.95 16.60 1.82
CA ASP A 565 6.07 15.21 2.23
C ASP A 565 6.45 14.30 1.05
N VAL A 566 7.31 13.31 1.29
CA VAL A 566 7.84 12.43 0.22
C VAL A 566 6.77 11.49 -0.31
N VAL A 567 5.83 11.11 0.54
CA VAL A 567 4.73 10.18 0.21
C VAL A 567 3.45 10.66 0.88
N ALA A 568 2.29 10.29 0.34
CA ALA A 568 1.04 10.39 1.06
C ALA A 568 1.12 9.50 2.31
N GLU A 569 1.58 10.09 3.42
CA GLU A 569 1.52 9.43 4.73
C GLU A 569 0.07 9.42 5.20
N GLY A 570 -0.33 8.35 5.88
CA GLY A 570 -1.66 8.19 6.40
C GLY A 570 -2.52 7.23 5.59
N GLY A 571 -2.90 6.13 6.21
CA GLY A 571 -3.94 5.25 5.69
C GLY A 571 -5.32 5.84 5.94
N ILE A 572 -6.30 5.36 5.21
CA ILE A 572 -7.72 5.58 5.47
C ILE A 572 -8.29 4.33 6.10
N LEU A 573 -9.08 4.49 7.15
CA LEU A 573 -9.99 3.48 7.70
C LEU A 573 -11.41 3.88 7.33
N ILE A 574 -12.20 2.93 6.84
CA ILE A 574 -13.64 3.12 6.60
C ILE A 574 -14.42 2.34 7.66
N THR A 575 -15.39 3.02 8.28
CA THR A 575 -16.39 2.39 9.15
C THR A 575 -17.77 2.43 8.49
N LYS A 576 -18.82 2.04 9.19
CA LYS A 576 -20.18 2.17 8.65
C LYS A 576 -20.56 3.58 8.24
N THR A 577 -20.04 4.61 8.94
CA THR A 577 -20.43 5.99 8.73
C THR A 577 -19.27 6.94 8.49
N LEU A 578 -18.07 6.61 8.99
CA LEU A 578 -16.92 7.50 8.96
C LEU A 578 -15.83 7.03 8.00
N LEU A 579 -15.14 8.01 7.44
CA LEU A 579 -13.80 7.92 6.88
C LEU A 579 -12.84 8.55 7.90
N ILE A 580 -11.87 7.77 8.41
CA ILE A 580 -10.91 8.21 9.41
C ILE A 580 -9.51 8.20 8.82
N SER A 581 -8.79 9.32 8.97
CA SER A 581 -7.40 9.48 8.54
C SER A 581 -6.65 10.39 9.52
N TYR A 582 -5.43 10.82 9.22
CA TYR A 582 -4.67 11.73 10.07
C TYR A 582 -3.75 12.66 9.27
N LEU A 583 -3.43 13.80 9.88
CA LEU A 583 -2.52 14.84 9.41
C LEU A 583 -1.39 15.07 10.41
N ALA A 584 -0.26 15.59 9.95
CA ALA A 584 0.80 16.03 10.85
C ALA A 584 0.43 17.37 11.51
N ALA A 585 0.50 17.46 12.82
CA ALA A 585 0.13 18.67 13.56
C ALA A 585 0.96 19.90 13.17
N LYS A 586 2.26 19.72 12.88
CA LYS A 586 3.15 20.79 12.42
C LYS A 586 2.66 21.51 11.15
N ASP A 587 1.94 20.79 10.29
CA ASP A 587 1.49 21.30 9.00
C ASP A 587 0.13 21.99 9.10
N GLU A 588 -0.65 21.71 10.17
CA GLU A 588 -1.99 22.24 10.39
C GLU A 588 -2.02 23.37 11.45
N ILE A 589 -1.25 23.21 12.52
CA ILE A 589 -1.26 24.12 13.67
C ILE A 589 -0.06 25.07 13.62
N GLY A 590 1.15 24.52 13.38
CA GLY A 590 2.37 25.32 13.30
C GLY A 590 3.65 24.48 13.45
N PRO A 591 4.80 24.99 12.99
CA PRO A 591 6.05 24.24 12.84
C PRO A 591 6.66 23.74 14.18
N GLU A 592 6.28 24.33 15.31
CA GLU A 592 6.72 23.92 16.64
C GLU A 592 5.88 22.76 17.20
N GLU A 593 4.74 22.42 16.57
CA GLU A 593 3.86 21.35 17.03
C GLU A 593 4.43 19.98 16.63
N THR A 594 4.41 19.09 17.58
CA THR A 594 4.76 17.68 17.38
C THR A 594 3.52 16.82 17.43
N GLY A 595 3.52 15.69 16.72
CA GLY A 595 2.37 14.77 16.74
C GLY A 595 1.50 14.86 15.50
N SER A 596 0.25 14.42 15.65
CA SER A 596 -0.73 14.32 14.57
C SER A 596 -2.12 14.80 15.00
N ILE A 597 -2.98 15.03 14.02
CA ILE A 597 -4.39 15.25 14.19
C ILE A 597 -5.11 14.06 13.54
N LEU A 598 -5.85 13.29 14.31
CA LEU A 598 -6.76 12.28 13.79
C LEU A 598 -8.03 12.97 13.31
N VAL A 599 -8.46 12.70 12.09
CA VAL A 599 -9.53 13.43 11.41
C VAL A 599 -10.59 12.45 10.94
N ALA A 600 -11.86 12.76 11.18
CA ALA A 600 -12.99 12.02 10.66
C ALA A 600 -13.81 12.87 9.68
N HIS A 601 -14.22 12.21 8.59
CA HIS A 601 -15.18 12.75 7.62
C HIS A 601 -16.39 11.83 7.53
N ASP A 602 -17.54 12.39 7.20
CA ASP A 602 -18.67 11.60 6.73
C ASP A 602 -18.27 10.92 5.40
N LYS A 603 -18.31 9.59 5.35
CA LYS A 603 -17.82 8.86 4.18
C LYS A 603 -18.65 9.08 2.91
N ALA A 604 -19.94 9.43 3.04
CA ALA A 604 -20.83 9.63 1.91
C ALA A 604 -20.67 11.02 1.27
N THR A 605 -20.31 12.04 2.06
CA THR A 605 -20.29 13.43 1.61
C THR A 605 -18.89 14.06 1.57
N GLY A 606 -17.95 13.51 2.34
CA GLY A 606 -16.63 14.10 2.55
C GLY A 606 -16.64 15.28 3.56
N GLU A 607 -17.78 15.59 4.20
CA GLU A 607 -17.86 16.66 5.21
C GLU A 607 -17.00 16.32 6.43
N LEU A 608 -16.27 17.30 6.96
CA LEU A 608 -15.49 17.17 8.19
C LEU A 608 -16.44 16.96 9.37
N ILE A 609 -16.23 15.88 10.12
CA ILE A 609 -16.99 15.54 11.33
C ILE A 609 -16.29 16.04 12.58
N GLY A 610 -14.98 15.81 12.71
CA GLY A 610 -14.25 16.25 13.90
C GLY A 610 -12.78 15.88 13.85
N GLU A 611 -12.04 16.38 14.85
CA GLU A 611 -10.58 16.27 14.96
C GLU A 611 -10.16 15.91 16.39
N VAL A 612 -9.14 15.05 16.52
CA VAL A 612 -8.55 14.68 17.81
C VAL A 612 -7.04 14.85 17.75
N ASN A 613 -6.49 15.69 18.64
CA ASN A 613 -5.05 15.92 18.74
C ASN A 613 -4.34 14.72 19.40
N VAL A 614 -3.25 14.27 18.79
CA VAL A 614 -2.43 13.15 19.24
C VAL A 614 -0.98 13.61 19.39
N ALA A 615 -0.43 13.50 20.59
CA ALA A 615 0.92 13.99 20.88
C ALA A 615 2.05 13.18 20.17
N LEU A 616 1.73 12.05 19.55
CA LEU A 616 2.65 11.21 18.78
C LEU A 616 2.43 11.43 17.29
N ARG A 617 3.52 11.45 16.50
CA ARG A 617 3.40 11.44 15.05
C ARG A 617 2.98 10.05 14.56
N LEU A 618 1.80 9.97 13.97
CA LEU A 618 1.21 8.74 13.43
C LEU A 618 1.79 8.44 12.03
N HIS A 619 2.00 7.15 11.73
CA HIS A 619 2.59 6.71 10.47
C HIS A 619 1.99 5.42 9.92
N GLY A 620 1.39 4.60 10.79
CA GLY A 620 0.81 3.30 10.43
C GLY A 620 -0.56 3.41 9.75
N PRO A 621 -0.98 2.39 9.01
CA PRO A 621 -2.38 2.20 8.67
C PRO A 621 -3.25 2.13 9.93
N ILE A 622 -4.49 2.55 9.79
CA ILE A 622 -5.47 2.59 10.87
C ILE A 622 -6.27 1.30 10.85
N MET A 623 -6.47 0.67 12.02
CA MET A 623 -7.43 -0.42 12.18
C MET A 623 -8.49 -0.07 13.21
N SER A 624 -9.68 -0.69 13.08
CA SER A 624 -10.72 -0.64 14.12
C SER A 624 -11.16 -2.03 14.51
N TYR A 625 -11.37 -2.23 15.80
CA TYR A 625 -11.77 -3.52 16.35
C TYR A 625 -12.74 -3.34 17.50
N GLN A 626 -13.41 -4.44 17.88
CA GLN A 626 -14.36 -4.45 18.99
C GLN A 626 -14.06 -5.60 19.95
N ILE A 627 -13.92 -5.29 21.23
CA ILE A 627 -13.76 -6.25 22.33
C ILE A 627 -14.77 -5.93 23.42
N GLN A 628 -15.50 -6.93 23.89
CA GLN A 628 -16.49 -6.78 24.97
C GLN A 628 -17.49 -5.63 24.72
N ASN A 629 -17.97 -5.52 23.48
CA ASN A 629 -18.86 -4.46 23.01
C ASN A 629 -18.29 -3.02 23.10
N LYS A 630 -16.98 -2.86 23.21
CA LYS A 630 -16.29 -1.59 23.14
C LYS A 630 -15.47 -1.51 21.87
N GLN A 631 -15.70 -0.49 21.05
CA GLN A 631 -14.93 -0.22 19.84
C GLN A 631 -13.64 0.52 20.17
N TYR A 632 -12.59 0.14 19.49
CA TYR A 632 -11.25 0.73 19.56
C TYR A 632 -10.74 1.09 18.16
N ILE A 633 -9.82 2.05 18.11
CA ILE A 633 -9.05 2.38 16.91
C ILE A 633 -7.58 2.26 17.28
N ALA A 634 -6.79 1.44 16.55
CA ALA A 634 -5.37 1.28 16.79
C ALA A 634 -4.53 1.85 15.64
N ILE A 635 -3.44 2.53 15.98
CA ILE A 635 -2.55 3.19 15.01
C ILE A 635 -1.11 3.16 15.54
N ALA A 636 -0.17 2.80 14.65
CA ALA A 636 1.27 2.88 14.92
C ALA A 636 1.79 4.31 14.69
N GLY A 637 2.75 4.73 15.50
CA GLY A 637 3.37 6.05 15.39
C GLY A 637 4.78 6.10 15.93
N GLY A 638 5.48 7.24 15.77
CA GLY A 638 6.89 7.41 16.12
C GLY A 638 7.79 6.56 15.23
N GLY A 639 8.87 6.06 15.78
CA GLY A 639 9.77 5.11 15.14
C GLY A 639 11.13 5.66 14.77
N ARG A 640 11.24 6.91 14.39
CA ARG A 640 12.53 7.58 14.22
C ARG A 640 13.19 7.72 15.57
N ASN A 641 14.46 7.33 15.70
CA ASN A 641 15.22 7.32 16.97
C ASN A 641 14.70 6.31 18.00
N ASN A 642 14.05 5.23 17.57
CA ASN A 642 13.57 4.13 18.41
C ASN A 642 12.46 4.50 19.42
N ASP A 643 11.65 5.50 19.13
CA ASP A 643 10.49 5.94 19.93
C ASP A 643 9.15 5.47 19.36
N ALA A 644 9.14 4.29 18.72
CA ALA A 644 7.95 3.68 18.14
C ALA A 644 6.93 3.28 19.22
N GLU A 645 5.67 3.61 18.99
CA GLU A 645 4.54 3.25 19.85
C GLU A 645 3.36 2.74 19.03
N LEU A 646 2.59 1.84 19.63
CA LEU A 646 1.24 1.50 19.18
C LEU A 646 0.24 2.15 20.14
N LEU A 647 -0.67 2.96 19.59
CA LEU A 647 -1.73 3.63 20.33
C LEU A 647 -3.07 2.99 20.05
N SER A 648 -3.90 2.85 21.08
CA SER A 648 -5.31 2.49 20.92
C SER A 648 -6.20 3.58 21.52
N PHE A 649 -7.21 3.98 20.77
CA PHE A 649 -8.19 4.99 21.14
C PHE A 649 -9.55 4.34 21.38
N ALA A 650 -10.32 4.89 22.32
CA ALA A 650 -11.71 4.50 22.58
C ALA A 650 -12.50 5.64 23.18
N LEU A 651 -13.83 5.51 23.23
CA LEU A 651 -14.68 6.44 23.95
C LEU A 651 -14.47 6.33 25.47
N PRO A 652 -14.49 7.46 26.24
CA PRO A 652 -14.34 7.44 27.67
C PRO A 652 -15.52 6.73 28.35
N GLY A 653 -15.27 6.08 29.47
CA GLY A 653 -16.29 5.66 30.44
C GLY A 653 -17.24 4.54 30.04
N THR A 654 -17.04 3.85 28.94
CA THR A 654 -17.77 2.61 28.62
C THR A 654 -17.11 1.39 29.25
N THR A 655 -16.98 1.38 30.60
CA THR A 655 -16.78 0.12 31.30
C THR A 655 -18.08 -0.66 31.17
N GLY A 656 -18.07 -1.76 30.45
CA GLY A 656 -19.23 -2.65 30.36
C GLY A 656 -19.72 -3.01 31.76
N ASN A 657 -20.98 -2.72 32.02
CA ASN A 657 -21.69 -3.23 33.18
C ASN A 657 -22.02 -4.70 32.99
#